data_2e0905c262dc3362a115e40d6abbc13d
#
_entry.id   2e0905c262dc3362a115e40d6abbc13d
#
_cell.length_a   1.000
_cell.length_b   1.000
_cell.length_c   1.000
_cell.angle_alpha   90.00
_cell.angle_beta   90.00
_cell.angle_gamma   90.00
#
_symmetry.space_group_name_H-M   'P 1'
#
loop_
_entity.id
_entity.type
_entity.pdbx_description
1 polymer ?
#
loop_
_entity_poly.entity_id
_entity_poly.type
_entity_poly.pdbx_seq_one_letter_code
_entity_poly.pdbx_strand_id
1 'polypeptide(L)'
;MPEWPTGTVSLLFTDIEGSTRLLQRLGDRYGDALAQHRRLLREAIARYRGQEVDNQGDAIFAAFPTARDAVAAAVAAQRSLARHAWPEDVPLRVRMGIHSGEPTATVEGYVGIDLHRAARICAAAHGGQILVSQTTRELVGVDLPPETVQRDLGEHRLKDLAEPQRLFQVVVADLPSDFPPLRSVDHRTTNLPAQLTALIGRKRELLEVTASLQASTTRLLTLTGTGGTGKTRLALEVAAGLVDDFSNGVLLVPLAPVSDPLLVGPTVAQTLGVREAGGQPLEERLQDELRDRELLLLLDNFEHVVAAAPVVANLLIACPRLKVLVTSREALNLSAEQEYHLSPLPGHDAAALFAERARAAQPGFVITPANAPAVADICARLDGLPLAIELAAARVKLLPPEALSVRLQRPLELLVGGARDRPSRQQTLRATIDWSYGLLDPAEQRLFTRLSIFAGGFTVESAEAVCDDGGDLGMAVLDGLASLLNKSLVRRQGEDDAKPHLLLLETLREFASERLRASGKAEAVAARHAAYFLTLAEQAEPELWTAGQERWFQSLDLEHDNLRAALAYSIALPDPETATRLAGALGAYWEGRGRIVEAHRWLDAALAAGPASPLSRARALMAKSRLLLIIEEDAVR
;
A
#
# COMPACT_ATOMS: atom_id res chain seq x y z
N MET A 1 10.10 -0.12 50.95
CA MET A 1 9.83 0.09 49.54
C MET A 1 10.76 -0.85 48.78
N PRO A 2 10.36 -1.55 47.74
CA PRO A 2 11.29 -2.31 46.95
C PRO A 2 12.37 -1.37 46.42
N GLU A 3 13.63 -1.62 46.72
CA GLU A 3 14.73 -0.91 46.09
C GLU A 3 14.92 -1.47 44.69
N TRP A 4 14.40 -0.73 43.70
CA TRP A 4 14.57 -1.09 42.30
C TRP A 4 16.06 -1.06 41.90
N PRO A 5 16.58 -2.00 41.09
CA PRO A 5 17.92 -1.91 40.51
C PRO A 5 18.13 -0.53 39.85
N THR A 6 19.29 0.10 40.07
CA THR A 6 19.67 1.40 39.54
C THR A 6 20.93 1.31 38.69
N GLY A 7 21.17 2.29 37.83
CA GLY A 7 22.24 2.28 36.83
C GLY A 7 21.82 1.51 35.58
N THR A 8 22.75 0.73 35.02
CA THR A 8 22.43 -0.13 33.86
C THR A 8 21.60 -1.31 34.33
N VAL A 9 20.33 -1.34 33.91
CA VAL A 9 19.34 -2.36 34.27
C VAL A 9 18.94 -3.15 33.03
N SER A 10 18.71 -4.45 33.18
CA SER A 10 18.20 -5.31 32.11
C SER A 10 16.71 -5.57 32.31
N LEU A 11 15.91 -5.21 31.32
CA LEU A 11 14.46 -5.24 31.30
C LEU A 11 13.99 -6.43 30.49
N LEU A 12 13.20 -7.33 31.10
CA LEU A 12 12.58 -8.48 30.45
C LEU A 12 11.08 -8.25 30.34
N PHE A 13 10.56 -8.27 29.12
CA PHE A 13 9.13 -8.33 28.81
C PHE A 13 8.76 -9.72 28.33
N THR A 14 7.63 -10.22 28.80
CA THR A 14 7.06 -11.51 28.37
C THR A 14 5.59 -11.34 28.01
N ASP A 15 5.09 -12.13 27.05
CA ASP A 15 3.70 -12.06 26.63
C ASP A 15 3.28 -13.40 25.99
N ILE A 16 2.01 -13.83 26.20
CA ILE A 16 1.48 -15.07 25.63
C ILE A 16 1.07 -14.84 24.17
N GLU A 17 1.65 -15.58 23.26
CA GLU A 17 1.25 -15.53 21.86
C GLU A 17 -0.18 -16.02 21.65
N GLY A 18 -1.07 -15.13 21.12
CA GLY A 18 -2.45 -15.48 20.82
C GLY A 18 -3.33 -15.73 22.06
N SER A 19 -3.09 -15.01 23.16
CA SER A 19 -3.80 -15.15 24.45
C SER A 19 -5.32 -15.10 24.30
N THR A 20 -5.87 -14.25 23.43
CA THR A 20 -7.31 -14.17 23.16
C THR A 20 -7.86 -15.46 22.54
N ARG A 21 -7.13 -16.06 21.57
CA ARG A 21 -7.52 -17.37 20.98
C ARG A 21 -7.43 -18.49 21.99
N LEU A 22 -6.41 -18.43 22.86
CA LEU A 22 -6.22 -19.40 23.94
C LEU A 22 -7.36 -19.32 24.95
N LEU A 23 -7.78 -18.11 25.33
CA LEU A 23 -8.95 -17.87 26.18
C LEU A 23 -10.24 -18.46 25.57
N GLN A 24 -10.48 -18.22 24.28
CA GLN A 24 -11.65 -18.78 23.58
C GLN A 24 -11.63 -20.32 23.54
N ARG A 25 -10.46 -20.94 23.44
CA ARG A 25 -10.29 -22.39 23.36
C ARG A 25 -10.40 -23.08 24.72
N LEU A 26 -9.79 -22.53 25.75
CA LEU A 26 -9.74 -23.13 27.10
C LEU A 26 -10.96 -22.76 27.97
N GLY A 27 -11.70 -21.69 27.63
CA GLY A 27 -12.86 -21.23 28.41
C GLY A 27 -12.50 -21.02 29.89
N ASP A 28 -13.26 -21.65 30.78
CA ASP A 28 -13.09 -21.51 32.23
C ASP A 28 -11.71 -21.98 32.75
N ARG A 29 -11.01 -22.86 31.99
CA ARG A 29 -9.67 -23.36 32.37
C ARG A 29 -8.53 -22.39 32.00
N TYR A 30 -8.80 -21.32 31.29
CA TYR A 30 -7.81 -20.31 30.97
C TYR A 30 -7.22 -19.64 32.22
N GLY A 31 -8.06 -19.43 33.26
CA GLY A 31 -7.63 -18.85 34.52
C GLY A 31 -6.55 -19.69 35.22
N ASP A 32 -6.72 -21.00 35.24
CA ASP A 32 -5.76 -21.93 35.83
C ASP A 32 -4.46 -21.98 35.02
N ALA A 33 -4.55 -22.01 33.69
CA ALA A 33 -3.38 -21.98 32.81
C ALA A 33 -2.60 -20.67 32.99
N LEU A 34 -3.26 -19.52 33.09
CA LEU A 34 -2.64 -18.22 33.34
C LEU A 34 -1.97 -18.17 34.73
N ALA A 35 -2.59 -18.74 35.76
CA ALA A 35 -2.01 -18.82 37.09
C ALA A 35 -0.72 -19.67 37.12
N GLN A 36 -0.72 -20.82 36.43
CA GLN A 36 0.47 -21.65 36.27
C GLN A 36 1.58 -20.96 35.47
N HIS A 37 1.23 -20.30 34.36
CA HIS A 37 2.17 -19.48 33.57
C HIS A 37 2.87 -18.42 34.44
N ARG A 38 2.09 -17.64 35.18
CA ARG A 38 2.64 -16.60 36.07
C ARG A 38 3.54 -17.20 37.15
N ARG A 39 3.17 -18.37 37.71
CA ARG A 39 3.98 -19.05 38.72
C ARG A 39 5.35 -19.45 38.16
N LEU A 40 5.39 -20.09 36.97
CA LEU A 40 6.62 -20.54 36.33
C LEU A 40 7.55 -19.37 35.99
N LEU A 41 7.01 -18.28 35.50
CA LEU A 41 7.79 -17.07 35.21
C LEU A 41 8.35 -16.44 36.49
N ARG A 42 7.53 -16.27 37.54
CA ARG A 42 7.97 -15.72 38.83
C ARG A 42 9.07 -16.55 39.49
N GLU A 43 8.95 -17.86 39.45
CA GLU A 43 9.99 -18.77 39.95
C GLU A 43 11.33 -18.57 39.20
N ALA A 44 11.28 -18.44 37.88
CA ALA A 44 12.49 -18.19 37.09
C ALA A 44 13.06 -16.77 37.35
N ILE A 45 12.22 -15.74 37.40
CA ILE A 45 12.62 -14.35 37.69
C ILE A 45 13.31 -14.27 39.06
N ALA A 46 12.67 -14.80 40.10
CA ALA A 46 13.21 -14.76 41.47
C ALA A 46 14.53 -15.55 41.62
N ARG A 47 14.66 -16.70 40.95
CA ARG A 47 15.87 -17.52 40.96
C ARG A 47 17.11 -16.76 40.46
N TYR A 48 16.94 -15.84 39.53
CA TYR A 48 18.02 -15.06 38.94
C TYR A 48 17.99 -13.57 39.37
N ARG A 49 17.56 -13.30 40.61
CA ARG A 49 17.59 -11.99 41.25
C ARG A 49 16.79 -10.91 40.54
N GLY A 50 15.85 -11.30 39.69
CA GLY A 50 14.93 -10.38 39.02
C GLY A 50 13.84 -9.95 39.97
N GLN A 51 13.31 -8.75 39.72
CA GLN A 51 12.16 -8.20 40.41
C GLN A 51 11.03 -7.96 39.41
N GLU A 52 9.83 -8.49 39.69
CA GLU A 52 8.63 -8.18 38.92
C GLU A 52 8.25 -6.72 39.17
N VAL A 53 8.18 -5.93 38.11
CA VAL A 53 7.87 -4.50 38.17
C VAL A 53 6.38 -4.26 37.96
N ASP A 54 5.80 -4.94 36.93
CA ASP A 54 4.39 -4.81 36.59
C ASP A 54 3.89 -6.09 35.92
N ASN A 55 2.56 -6.31 35.96
CA ASN A 55 1.88 -7.32 35.19
C ASN A 55 0.56 -6.78 34.64
N GLN A 56 0.38 -6.90 33.33
CA GLN A 56 -0.84 -6.49 32.64
C GLN A 56 -1.42 -7.69 31.88
N GLY A 57 -2.52 -8.22 32.40
CA GLY A 57 -3.15 -9.41 31.80
C GLY A 57 -2.24 -10.64 31.85
N ASP A 58 -1.75 -11.08 30.70
CA ASP A 58 -0.84 -12.21 30.51
C ASP A 58 0.64 -11.80 30.38
N ALA A 59 0.92 -10.50 30.28
CA ALA A 59 2.27 -9.96 30.19
C ALA A 59 2.91 -9.79 31.58
N ILE A 60 4.19 -10.11 31.71
CA ILE A 60 4.99 -9.81 32.89
C ILE A 60 6.19 -8.95 32.46
N PHE A 61 6.40 -7.87 33.23
CA PHE A 61 7.56 -7.00 33.12
C PHE A 61 8.45 -7.19 34.36
N ALA A 62 9.73 -7.52 34.14
CA ALA A 62 10.72 -7.74 35.21
C ALA A 62 12.03 -6.99 34.93
N ALA A 63 12.68 -6.53 35.99
CA ALA A 63 13.97 -5.86 35.96
C ALA A 63 15.05 -6.69 36.66
N PHE A 64 16.26 -6.70 36.10
CA PHE A 64 17.40 -7.45 36.59
C PHE A 64 18.62 -6.55 36.74
N PRO A 65 19.44 -6.77 37.76
CA PRO A 65 20.68 -6.00 37.97
C PRO A 65 21.77 -6.30 36.93
N THR A 66 21.66 -7.42 36.18
CA THR A 66 22.64 -7.77 35.12
C THR A 66 21.95 -8.39 33.90
N ALA A 67 22.52 -8.18 32.72
CA ALA A 67 22.05 -8.78 31.48
C ALA A 67 22.14 -10.31 31.50
N ARG A 68 23.16 -10.87 32.16
CA ARG A 68 23.35 -12.31 32.36
C ARG A 68 22.18 -12.92 33.13
N ASP A 69 21.75 -12.29 34.23
CA ASP A 69 20.63 -12.78 35.03
C ASP A 69 19.32 -12.75 34.25
N ALA A 70 19.08 -11.68 33.47
CA ALA A 70 17.89 -11.56 32.64
C ALA A 70 17.82 -12.68 31.57
N VAL A 71 18.93 -12.93 30.87
CA VAL A 71 19.01 -14.00 29.87
C VAL A 71 18.88 -15.39 30.53
N ALA A 72 19.52 -15.62 31.67
CA ALA A 72 19.41 -16.89 32.39
C ALA A 72 17.98 -17.16 32.90
N ALA A 73 17.29 -16.12 33.38
CA ALA A 73 15.88 -16.20 33.79
C ALA A 73 14.97 -16.53 32.60
N ALA A 74 15.16 -15.87 31.45
CA ALA A 74 14.37 -16.11 30.24
C ALA A 74 14.56 -17.55 29.72
N VAL A 75 15.80 -18.07 29.68
CA VAL A 75 16.10 -19.45 29.29
C VAL A 75 15.44 -20.45 30.26
N ALA A 76 15.58 -20.23 31.55
CA ALA A 76 14.98 -21.10 32.57
C ALA A 76 13.44 -21.09 32.49
N ALA A 77 12.84 -19.93 32.26
CA ALA A 77 11.39 -19.78 32.08
C ALA A 77 10.91 -20.55 30.85
N GLN A 78 11.56 -20.39 29.69
CA GLN A 78 11.18 -21.11 28.45
C GLN A 78 11.31 -22.64 28.63
N ARG A 79 12.35 -23.11 29.27
CA ARG A 79 12.48 -24.54 29.59
C ARG A 79 11.37 -25.04 30.49
N SER A 80 10.99 -24.28 31.52
CA SER A 80 9.90 -24.63 32.42
C SER A 80 8.55 -24.64 31.72
N LEU A 81 8.28 -23.65 30.86
CA LEU A 81 7.06 -23.56 30.06
C LEU A 81 6.95 -24.71 29.07
N ALA A 82 8.05 -25.07 28.40
CA ALA A 82 8.08 -26.17 27.42
C ALA A 82 7.87 -27.56 28.05
N ARG A 83 8.32 -27.76 29.31
CA ARG A 83 8.18 -29.03 30.05
C ARG A 83 6.86 -29.17 30.80
N HIS A 84 6.09 -28.08 30.92
CA HIS A 84 4.83 -28.09 31.65
C HIS A 84 3.71 -28.76 30.85
N ALA A 85 2.94 -29.65 31.50
CA ALA A 85 1.76 -30.25 30.88
C ALA A 85 0.58 -29.26 30.93
N TRP A 86 0.27 -28.68 29.78
CA TRP A 86 -0.83 -27.71 29.64
C TRP A 86 -2.18 -28.41 29.47
N PRO A 87 -3.29 -27.78 29.90
CA PRO A 87 -4.64 -28.32 29.69
C PRO A 87 -4.91 -28.60 28.20
N GLU A 88 -5.58 -29.72 27.90
CA GLU A 88 -5.98 -30.15 26.54
C GLU A 88 -4.80 -30.31 25.55
N ASP A 89 -3.57 -30.52 26.04
CA ASP A 89 -2.36 -30.58 25.23
C ASP A 89 -2.13 -29.33 24.36
N VAL A 90 -2.71 -28.19 24.75
CA VAL A 90 -2.54 -26.92 24.07
C VAL A 90 -1.31 -26.20 24.62
N PRO A 91 -0.17 -26.18 23.91
CA PRO A 91 1.05 -25.55 24.41
C PRO A 91 0.86 -24.04 24.55
N LEU A 92 1.10 -23.51 25.75
CA LEU A 92 1.15 -22.08 25.99
C LEU A 92 2.52 -21.57 25.60
N ARG A 93 2.59 -20.75 24.56
CA ARG A 93 3.83 -20.22 24.00
C ARG A 93 4.02 -18.76 24.41
N VAL A 94 5.17 -18.46 25.01
CA VAL A 94 5.49 -17.12 25.52
C VAL A 94 6.61 -16.51 24.70
N ARG A 95 6.41 -15.30 24.19
CA ARG A 95 7.45 -14.50 23.56
C ARG A 95 8.16 -13.67 24.60
N MET A 96 9.48 -13.49 24.45
CA MET A 96 10.32 -12.80 25.42
C MET A 96 11.26 -11.82 24.72
N GLY A 97 11.35 -10.60 25.27
CA GLY A 97 12.25 -9.56 24.78
C GLY A 97 13.08 -8.96 25.92
N ILE A 98 14.40 -8.83 25.72
CA ILE A 98 15.31 -8.29 26.71
C ILE A 98 16.07 -7.10 26.11
N HIS A 99 16.07 -6.00 26.85
CA HIS A 99 16.89 -4.82 26.57
C HIS A 99 17.60 -4.35 27.84
N SER A 100 18.82 -3.88 27.68
CA SER A 100 19.62 -3.30 28.78
C SER A 100 19.87 -1.82 28.50
N GLY A 101 19.61 -0.96 29.49
CA GLY A 101 19.73 0.48 29.39
C GLY A 101 19.74 1.14 30.77
N GLU A 102 19.56 2.45 30.81
CA GLU A 102 19.56 3.25 32.04
C GLU A 102 18.20 3.97 32.23
N PRO A 103 17.10 3.22 32.46
CA PRO A 103 15.80 3.82 32.68
C PRO A 103 15.75 4.60 34.00
N THR A 104 14.90 5.61 34.08
CA THR A 104 14.68 6.36 35.32
C THR A 104 13.78 5.56 36.24
N ALA A 105 14.27 5.21 37.44
CA ALA A 105 13.47 4.57 38.47
C ALA A 105 12.51 5.58 39.13
N THR A 106 11.26 5.17 39.34
CA THR A 106 10.21 5.92 40.04
C THR A 106 9.63 5.08 41.17
N VAL A 107 8.73 5.63 41.95
CA VAL A 107 8.05 4.90 43.03
C VAL A 107 7.22 3.74 42.50
N GLU A 108 6.69 3.87 41.29
CA GLU A 108 5.78 2.89 40.64
C GLU A 108 6.51 1.98 39.64
N GLY A 109 7.84 2.07 39.49
CA GLY A 109 8.61 1.27 38.54
C GLY A 109 9.61 2.09 37.74
N TYR A 110 9.69 1.88 36.42
CA TYR A 110 10.62 2.56 35.53
C TYR A 110 9.90 3.38 34.47
N VAL A 111 10.54 4.48 34.03
CA VAL A 111 10.12 5.29 32.88
C VAL A 111 11.31 5.56 31.96
N GLY A 112 11.06 5.74 30.67
CA GLY A 112 12.07 6.08 29.67
C GLY A 112 11.97 5.25 28.39
N ILE A 113 12.78 5.61 27.41
CA ILE A 113 12.77 4.99 26.08
C ILE A 113 13.17 3.50 26.11
N ASP A 114 14.03 3.12 27.06
CA ASP A 114 14.52 1.75 27.18
C ASP A 114 13.42 0.76 27.57
N LEU A 115 12.42 1.22 28.34
CA LEU A 115 11.22 0.44 28.63
C LEU A 115 10.43 0.13 27.36
N HIS A 116 10.17 1.17 26.56
CA HIS A 116 9.48 1.00 25.28
C HIS A 116 10.28 0.10 24.33
N ARG A 117 11.61 0.24 24.30
CA ARG A 117 12.49 -0.59 23.47
C ARG A 117 12.38 -2.06 23.84
N ALA A 118 12.45 -2.41 25.14
CA ALA A 118 12.28 -3.78 25.61
C ALA A 118 10.91 -4.37 25.26
N ALA A 119 9.83 -3.60 25.43
CA ALA A 119 8.48 -4.01 25.07
C ALA A 119 8.34 -4.25 23.55
N ARG A 120 8.93 -3.38 22.70
CA ARG A 120 8.92 -3.57 21.24
C ARG A 120 9.75 -4.76 20.77
N ILE A 121 10.87 -5.06 21.42
CA ILE A 121 11.65 -6.29 21.16
C ILE A 121 10.81 -7.53 21.49
N CYS A 122 10.11 -7.55 22.62
CA CYS A 122 9.19 -8.64 22.97
C CYS A 122 8.08 -8.80 21.91
N ALA A 123 7.47 -7.70 21.49
CA ALA A 123 6.39 -7.72 20.49
C ALA A 123 6.85 -8.27 19.12
N ALA A 124 8.13 -8.10 18.77
CA ALA A 124 8.70 -8.62 17.53
C ALA A 124 8.99 -10.14 17.56
N ALA A 125 9.02 -10.75 18.75
CA ALA A 125 9.30 -12.18 18.93
C ALA A 125 8.06 -13.06 18.63
N HIS A 126 8.33 -14.35 18.38
CA HIS A 126 7.32 -15.42 18.31
C HIS A 126 7.23 -16.18 19.64
N GLY A 127 6.11 -16.86 19.86
CA GLY A 127 5.92 -17.68 21.06
C GLY A 127 6.96 -18.80 21.19
N GLY A 128 7.71 -18.82 22.28
CA GLY A 128 8.87 -19.69 22.50
C GLY A 128 10.22 -19.04 22.17
N GLN A 129 10.23 -17.87 21.53
CA GLN A 129 11.44 -17.15 21.13
C GLN A 129 11.91 -16.18 22.22
N ILE A 130 13.23 -16.08 22.40
CA ILE A 130 13.88 -15.08 23.24
C ILE A 130 14.70 -14.15 22.35
N LEU A 131 14.37 -12.86 22.33
CA LEU A 131 15.12 -11.83 21.61
C LEU A 131 15.86 -10.92 22.59
N VAL A 132 17.07 -10.52 22.20
CA VAL A 132 17.89 -9.58 22.96
C VAL A 132 18.37 -8.44 22.05
N SER A 133 18.49 -7.23 22.60
CA SER A 133 19.10 -6.10 21.89
C SER A 133 20.62 -6.26 21.78
N GLN A 134 21.25 -5.47 20.89
CA GLN A 134 22.71 -5.41 20.79
C GLN A 134 23.36 -5.03 22.12
N THR A 135 22.83 -4.04 22.84
CA THR A 135 23.34 -3.63 24.15
C THR A 135 23.32 -4.79 25.15
N THR A 136 22.21 -5.54 25.21
CA THR A 136 22.13 -6.73 26.08
C THR A 136 23.13 -7.78 25.67
N ARG A 137 23.30 -8.06 24.37
CA ARG A 137 24.29 -9.01 23.86
C ARG A 137 25.71 -8.63 24.27
N GLU A 138 26.08 -7.37 24.13
CA GLU A 138 27.41 -6.86 24.48
C GLU A 138 27.68 -6.98 25.96
N LEU A 139 26.68 -6.70 26.82
CA LEU A 139 26.80 -6.83 28.28
C LEU A 139 26.85 -8.29 28.76
N VAL A 140 26.22 -9.22 28.07
CA VAL A 140 26.32 -10.67 28.36
C VAL A 140 27.66 -11.23 27.91
N GLY A 141 28.18 -10.75 26.77
CA GLY A 141 29.45 -11.20 26.21
C GLY A 141 29.52 -12.73 25.99
N VAL A 142 30.50 -13.38 26.58
CA VAL A 142 30.70 -14.84 26.51
C VAL A 142 30.02 -15.61 27.65
N ASP A 143 29.46 -14.92 28.64
CA ASP A 143 28.85 -15.49 29.84
C ASP A 143 27.39 -15.93 29.65
N LEU A 144 27.14 -16.68 28.59
CA LEU A 144 25.83 -17.26 28.32
C LEU A 144 25.52 -18.46 29.23
N PRO A 145 24.23 -18.73 29.50
CA PRO A 145 23.85 -19.99 30.15
C PRO A 145 24.35 -21.21 29.37
N PRO A 146 24.59 -22.36 30.03
CA PRO A 146 25.03 -23.58 29.35
C PRO A 146 24.09 -23.98 28.22
N GLU A 147 24.68 -24.49 27.12
CA GLU A 147 23.94 -24.97 25.93
C GLU A 147 23.11 -23.86 25.22
N THR A 148 23.55 -22.61 25.31
CA THR A 148 22.94 -21.49 24.60
C THR A 148 23.93 -20.79 23.67
N VAL A 149 23.46 -20.32 22.53
CA VAL A 149 24.19 -19.48 21.59
C VAL A 149 23.36 -18.30 21.18
N GLN A 150 24.00 -17.24 20.69
CA GLN A 150 23.30 -16.08 20.14
C GLN A 150 23.40 -16.10 18.62
N ARG A 151 22.23 -16.05 17.93
CA ARG A 151 22.13 -15.93 16.49
C ARG A 151 21.82 -14.47 16.16
N ASP A 152 22.63 -13.85 15.31
CA ASP A 152 22.36 -12.50 14.79
C ASP A 152 21.20 -12.56 13.79
N LEU A 153 20.19 -11.74 14.00
CA LEU A 153 19.02 -11.63 13.11
C LEU A 153 19.06 -10.37 12.23
N GLY A 154 20.11 -9.53 12.40
CA GLY A 154 20.26 -8.29 11.64
C GLY A 154 19.56 -7.08 12.28
N GLU A 155 19.44 -6.01 11.48
CA GLU A 155 18.78 -4.76 11.88
C GLU A 155 17.30 -4.82 11.55
N HIS A 156 16.46 -4.34 12.48
CA HIS A 156 15.00 -4.33 12.36
C HIS A 156 14.44 -3.00 12.82
N ARG A 157 13.53 -2.42 12.06
CA ARG A 157 12.72 -1.29 12.51
C ARG A 157 11.58 -1.79 13.38
N LEU A 158 11.54 -1.33 14.62
CA LEU A 158 10.49 -1.65 15.56
C LEU A 158 9.50 -0.47 15.64
N LYS A 159 8.22 -0.77 15.90
CA LYS A 159 7.16 0.23 15.98
C LYS A 159 7.52 1.32 17.01
N ASP A 160 7.25 2.58 16.68
CA ASP A 160 7.46 3.77 17.52
C ASP A 160 8.92 4.01 17.97
N LEU A 161 9.91 3.35 17.34
CA LEU A 161 11.33 3.63 17.52
C LEU A 161 11.91 4.26 16.25
N ALA A 162 12.56 5.41 16.41
CA ALA A 162 13.09 6.18 15.27
C ALA A 162 14.27 5.47 14.57
N GLU A 163 15.08 4.73 15.32
CA GLU A 163 16.29 4.07 14.82
C GLU A 163 16.10 2.54 14.70
N PRO A 164 16.63 1.90 13.64
CA PRO A 164 16.69 0.45 13.52
C PRO A 164 17.41 -0.18 14.73
N GLN A 165 16.94 -1.35 15.17
CA GLN A 165 17.51 -2.08 16.29
C GLN A 165 18.14 -3.38 15.78
N ARG A 166 19.42 -3.62 16.06
CA ARG A 166 20.03 -4.92 15.79
C ARG A 166 19.62 -5.92 16.87
N LEU A 167 19.01 -7.02 16.44
CA LEU A 167 18.41 -8.01 17.31
C LEU A 167 19.14 -9.36 17.22
N PHE A 168 19.18 -10.06 18.34
CA PHE A 168 19.77 -11.38 18.42
C PHE A 168 18.79 -12.35 19.07
N GLN A 169 18.72 -13.57 18.55
CA GLN A 169 17.97 -14.66 19.16
C GLN A 169 18.87 -15.43 20.11
N VAL A 170 18.41 -15.68 21.32
CA VAL A 170 19.02 -16.66 22.22
C VAL A 170 18.51 -18.04 21.83
N VAL A 171 19.38 -18.84 21.23
CA VAL A 171 19.11 -20.22 20.82
C VAL A 171 19.50 -21.15 21.95
N VAL A 172 18.58 -22.03 22.36
CA VAL A 172 18.75 -22.99 23.44
C VAL A 172 18.68 -24.40 22.84
N ALA A 173 19.63 -25.26 23.12
CA ALA A 173 19.77 -26.56 22.43
C ALA A 173 18.56 -27.49 22.57
N ASP A 174 17.85 -27.44 23.70
CA ASP A 174 16.66 -28.27 23.99
C ASP A 174 15.30 -27.57 23.71
N LEU A 175 15.32 -26.44 23.02
CA LEU A 175 14.10 -25.67 22.66
C LEU A 175 14.05 -25.41 21.14
N PRO A 176 12.86 -25.10 20.59
CA PRO A 176 12.73 -24.68 19.20
C PRO A 176 13.67 -23.52 18.88
N SER A 177 14.37 -23.59 17.74
CA SER A 177 15.36 -22.59 17.33
C SER A 177 15.01 -21.88 16.03
N ASP A 178 14.13 -22.48 15.22
CA ASP A 178 13.72 -21.94 13.94
C ASP A 178 12.33 -21.33 14.05
N PHE A 179 12.27 -20.03 13.77
CA PHE A 179 11.06 -19.22 13.84
C PHE A 179 10.86 -18.50 12.51
N PRO A 180 9.61 -18.13 12.17
CA PRO A 180 9.36 -17.24 11.05
C PRO A 180 10.13 -15.92 11.17
N PRO A 181 10.23 -15.10 10.12
CA PRO A 181 10.81 -13.76 10.19
C PRO A 181 10.20 -12.95 11.34
N LEU A 182 11.00 -12.09 11.98
CA LEU A 182 10.53 -11.27 13.11
C LEU A 182 9.35 -10.39 12.71
N ARG A 183 8.46 -10.13 13.66
CA ARG A 183 7.33 -9.19 13.51
C ARG A 183 7.82 -7.73 13.62
N SER A 184 8.81 -7.38 12.82
CA SER A 184 9.31 -6.00 12.71
C SER A 184 8.56 -5.23 11.61
N VAL A 185 8.67 -3.91 11.62
CA VAL A 185 8.07 -3.06 10.58
C VAL A 185 8.64 -3.40 9.20
N ASP A 186 9.89 -3.83 9.14
CA ASP A 186 10.59 -4.18 7.88
C ASP A 186 10.07 -5.48 7.24
N HIS A 187 9.39 -6.36 7.98
CA HIS A 187 8.84 -7.61 7.47
C HIS A 187 7.32 -7.60 7.27
N ARG A 188 6.63 -6.52 7.63
CA ARG A 188 5.24 -6.32 7.25
C ARG A 188 5.22 -5.73 5.87
N THR A 189 5.01 -6.57 4.88
CA THR A 189 4.99 -6.15 3.49
C THR A 189 3.85 -5.15 3.28
N THR A 190 4.17 -3.90 3.04
CA THR A 190 3.20 -2.90 2.63
C THR A 190 3.80 -2.01 1.55
N ASN A 191 3.00 -1.75 0.53
CA ASN A 191 3.29 -0.82 -0.55
C ASN A 191 2.31 0.36 -0.54
N LEU A 192 1.64 0.60 0.61
CA LEU A 192 0.69 1.70 0.74
C LEU A 192 1.43 3.04 0.59
N PRO A 193 0.91 3.94 -0.24
CA PRO A 193 1.49 5.28 -0.37
C PRO A 193 1.31 6.09 0.91
N ALA A 194 2.33 6.87 1.28
CA ALA A 194 2.25 7.79 2.41
C ALA A 194 1.10 8.80 2.21
N GLN A 195 0.29 8.98 3.26
CA GLN A 195 -0.82 9.92 3.23
C GLN A 195 -0.37 11.28 3.77
N LEU A 196 -0.12 12.24 2.87
CA LEU A 196 0.41 13.56 3.22
C LEU A 196 -0.61 14.49 3.91
N THR A 197 -1.90 14.14 3.90
CA THR A 197 -2.97 14.98 4.49
C THR A 197 -3.94 14.13 5.30
N ALA A 198 -4.49 14.67 6.39
CA ALA A 198 -5.45 13.98 7.22
C ALA A 198 -6.77 13.67 6.48
N LEU A 199 -7.42 12.56 6.84
CA LEU A 199 -8.77 12.23 6.38
C LEU A 199 -9.79 13.07 7.16
N ILE A 200 -10.62 13.83 6.45
CA ILE A 200 -11.60 14.73 7.06
C ILE A 200 -13.02 14.17 6.93
N GLY A 201 -13.78 14.23 8.02
CA GLY A 201 -15.21 13.94 8.01
C GLY A 201 -15.59 12.49 7.79
N ARG A 202 -14.69 11.52 8.07
CA ARG A 202 -14.92 10.09 7.82
C ARG A 202 -14.62 9.20 9.04
N LYS A 203 -14.69 9.77 10.24
CA LYS A 203 -14.35 9.01 11.46
C LYS A 203 -15.27 7.82 11.68
N ARG A 204 -16.57 7.99 11.44
CA ARG A 204 -17.56 6.92 11.60
C ARG A 204 -17.32 5.82 10.58
N GLU A 205 -17.22 6.16 9.31
CA GLU A 205 -16.99 5.21 8.22
C GLU A 205 -15.65 4.47 8.40
N LEU A 206 -14.61 5.18 8.85
CA LEU A 206 -13.31 4.58 9.19
C LEU A 206 -13.46 3.50 10.25
N LEU A 207 -14.18 3.78 11.34
CA LEU A 207 -14.41 2.81 12.41
C LEU A 207 -15.27 1.62 11.95
N GLU A 208 -16.36 1.87 11.23
CA GLU A 208 -17.28 0.84 10.74
C GLU A 208 -16.59 -0.12 9.75
N VAL A 209 -15.83 0.41 8.79
CA VAL A 209 -15.09 -0.38 7.80
C VAL A 209 -13.95 -1.16 8.46
N THR A 210 -13.22 -0.54 9.39
CA THR A 210 -12.16 -1.21 10.16
C THR A 210 -12.73 -2.36 10.98
N ALA A 211 -13.81 -2.13 11.73
CA ALA A 211 -14.47 -3.16 12.53
C ALA A 211 -15.00 -4.32 11.65
N SER A 212 -15.56 -4.02 10.47
CA SER A 212 -16.01 -5.04 9.53
C SER A 212 -14.84 -5.91 9.05
N LEU A 213 -13.70 -5.32 8.72
CA LEU A 213 -12.52 -6.06 8.28
C LEU A 213 -11.84 -6.83 9.42
N GLN A 214 -11.96 -6.39 10.66
CA GLN A 214 -11.46 -7.13 11.84
C GLN A 214 -12.35 -8.33 12.17
N ALA A 215 -13.65 -8.27 11.87
CA ALA A 215 -14.57 -9.38 12.11
C ALA A 215 -14.15 -10.63 11.32
N SER A 216 -14.18 -11.81 11.97
CA SER A 216 -13.80 -13.08 11.33
C SER A 216 -14.74 -13.51 10.20
N THR A 217 -15.96 -13.01 10.20
CA THR A 217 -17.01 -13.33 9.21
C THR A 217 -16.84 -12.59 7.89
N THR A 218 -16.18 -11.43 7.89
CA THR A 218 -16.01 -10.60 6.69
C THR A 218 -14.66 -10.89 6.04
N ARG A 219 -14.70 -11.41 4.82
CA ARG A 219 -13.50 -11.72 4.03
C ARG A 219 -13.38 -10.90 2.75
N LEU A 220 -14.49 -10.36 2.26
CA LEU A 220 -14.56 -9.45 1.13
C LEU A 220 -15.44 -8.27 1.51
N LEU A 221 -14.87 -7.07 1.47
CA LEU A 221 -15.58 -5.82 1.68
C LEU A 221 -15.38 -4.92 0.47
N THR A 222 -16.48 -4.49 -0.15
CA THR A 222 -16.44 -3.59 -1.29
C THR A 222 -16.97 -2.22 -0.90
N LEU A 223 -16.11 -1.21 -0.99
CA LEU A 223 -16.51 0.19 -0.85
C LEU A 223 -17.13 0.67 -2.17
N THR A 224 -18.45 0.85 -2.19
CA THR A 224 -19.15 1.35 -3.37
C THR A 224 -19.49 2.84 -3.26
N GLY A 225 -19.80 3.47 -4.37
CA GLY A 225 -20.20 4.87 -4.43
C GLY A 225 -19.73 5.59 -5.69
N THR A 226 -20.25 6.78 -5.92
CA THR A 226 -19.93 7.59 -7.11
C THR A 226 -18.46 8.01 -7.15
N GLY A 227 -17.96 8.36 -8.34
CA GLY A 227 -16.62 8.95 -8.50
C GLY A 227 -16.44 10.19 -7.63
N GLY A 228 -15.28 10.37 -7.03
CA GLY A 228 -14.97 11.56 -6.23
C GLY A 228 -15.50 11.57 -4.79
N THR A 229 -16.17 10.49 -4.30
CA THR A 229 -16.65 10.36 -2.91
C THR A 229 -15.53 10.07 -1.89
N GLY A 230 -14.33 9.70 -2.35
CA GLY A 230 -13.19 9.45 -1.48
C GLY A 230 -13.02 7.97 -1.08
N LYS A 231 -13.57 7.01 -1.85
CA LYS A 231 -13.43 5.56 -1.61
C LYS A 231 -11.97 5.12 -1.43
N THR A 232 -11.13 5.41 -2.41
CA THR A 232 -9.70 5.11 -2.37
C THR A 232 -9.02 5.72 -1.15
N ARG A 233 -9.36 6.98 -0.81
CA ARG A 233 -8.78 7.66 0.36
C ARG A 233 -9.16 6.98 1.67
N LEU A 234 -10.43 6.62 1.84
CA LEU A 234 -10.91 5.88 3.01
C LEU A 234 -10.27 4.48 3.07
N ALA A 235 -10.23 3.77 1.94
CA ALA A 235 -9.63 2.45 1.86
C ALA A 235 -8.15 2.44 2.27
N LEU A 236 -7.37 3.44 1.81
CA LEU A 236 -5.96 3.60 2.17
C LEU A 236 -5.77 3.89 3.66
N GLU A 237 -6.63 4.72 4.26
CA GLU A 237 -6.57 5.02 5.69
C GLU A 237 -6.93 3.80 6.56
N VAL A 238 -7.99 3.07 6.17
CA VAL A 238 -8.37 1.80 6.81
C VAL A 238 -7.22 0.79 6.68
N ALA A 239 -6.68 0.62 5.48
CA ALA A 239 -5.59 -0.30 5.20
C ALA A 239 -4.33 0.02 6.02
N ALA A 240 -3.97 1.30 6.12
CA ALA A 240 -2.84 1.76 6.94
C ALA A 240 -3.06 1.48 8.43
N GLY A 241 -4.29 1.69 8.94
CA GLY A 241 -4.66 1.37 10.33
C GLY A 241 -4.62 -0.13 10.65
N LEU A 242 -4.80 -0.99 9.66
CA LEU A 242 -4.86 -2.44 9.82
C LEU A 242 -3.53 -3.17 9.56
N VAL A 243 -2.44 -2.48 9.20
CA VAL A 243 -1.13 -3.13 8.93
C VAL A 243 -0.67 -4.00 10.10
N ASP A 244 -0.99 -3.60 11.33
CA ASP A 244 -0.63 -4.33 12.55
C ASP A 244 -1.52 -5.56 12.82
N ASP A 245 -2.69 -5.63 12.22
CA ASP A 245 -3.66 -6.72 12.44
C ASP A 245 -3.41 -7.92 11.51
N PHE A 246 -2.68 -7.72 10.42
CA PHE A 246 -2.35 -8.76 9.44
C PHE A 246 -0.87 -9.15 9.54
N SER A 247 -0.60 -10.40 9.90
CA SER A 247 0.77 -10.89 10.13
C SER A 247 1.66 -10.85 8.88
N ASN A 248 1.05 -10.97 7.69
CA ASN A 248 1.74 -10.87 6.40
C ASN A 248 1.53 -9.49 5.72
N GLY A 249 0.96 -8.52 6.45
CA GLY A 249 0.85 -7.13 6.02
C GLY A 249 -0.38 -6.79 5.21
N VAL A 250 -0.31 -5.64 4.55
CA VAL A 250 -1.38 -5.06 3.72
C VAL A 250 -0.80 -4.60 2.41
N LEU A 251 -1.36 -5.04 1.29
CA LEU A 251 -0.88 -4.72 -0.05
C LEU A 251 -1.95 -4.03 -0.89
N LEU A 252 -1.56 -2.93 -1.51
CA LEU A 252 -2.35 -2.20 -2.49
C LEU A 252 -2.07 -2.75 -3.90
N VAL A 253 -3.13 -3.07 -4.61
CA VAL A 253 -3.12 -3.42 -6.03
C VAL A 253 -3.90 -2.35 -6.80
N PRO A 254 -3.23 -1.39 -7.46
CA PRO A 254 -3.90 -0.38 -8.24
C PRO A 254 -4.39 -0.97 -9.58
N LEU A 255 -5.69 -0.93 -9.83
CA LEU A 255 -6.30 -1.48 -11.05
C LEU A 255 -6.77 -0.41 -12.03
N ALA A 256 -6.64 0.87 -11.69
CA ALA A 256 -7.02 1.97 -12.60
C ALA A 256 -6.35 1.88 -13.99
N PRO A 257 -5.06 1.52 -14.11
CA PRO A 257 -4.40 1.39 -15.41
C PRO A 257 -4.73 0.07 -16.14
N VAL A 258 -5.36 -0.90 -15.45
CA VAL A 258 -5.65 -2.23 -16.00
C VAL A 258 -6.98 -2.19 -16.74
N SER A 259 -6.96 -2.28 -18.05
CA SER A 259 -8.17 -2.28 -18.90
C SER A 259 -8.67 -3.68 -19.25
N ASP A 260 -7.82 -4.71 -19.12
CA ASP A 260 -8.14 -6.08 -19.43
C ASP A 260 -8.31 -6.93 -18.17
N PRO A 261 -9.49 -7.51 -17.94
CA PRO A 261 -9.77 -8.35 -16.79
C PRO A 261 -8.79 -9.53 -16.60
N LEU A 262 -8.24 -10.06 -17.68
CA LEU A 262 -7.27 -11.17 -17.64
C LEU A 262 -5.93 -10.77 -16.99
N LEU A 263 -5.63 -9.48 -16.91
CA LEU A 263 -4.41 -8.97 -16.27
C LEU A 263 -4.55 -8.73 -14.76
N VAL A 264 -5.73 -8.90 -14.18
CA VAL A 264 -5.92 -8.71 -12.73
C VAL A 264 -5.11 -9.74 -11.94
N GLY A 265 -5.19 -11.03 -12.29
CA GLY A 265 -4.38 -12.09 -11.66
C GLY A 265 -2.87 -11.80 -11.73
N PRO A 266 -2.31 -11.57 -12.92
CA PRO A 266 -0.91 -11.16 -13.08
C PRO A 266 -0.52 -9.91 -12.28
N THR A 267 -1.39 -8.90 -12.20
CA THR A 267 -1.12 -7.68 -11.41
C THR A 267 -1.08 -7.96 -9.91
N VAL A 268 -1.96 -8.82 -9.41
CA VAL A 268 -1.94 -9.32 -8.02
C VAL A 268 -0.65 -10.10 -7.76
N ALA A 269 -0.28 -11.03 -8.64
CA ALA A 269 0.94 -11.83 -8.53
C ALA A 269 2.19 -10.94 -8.46
N GLN A 270 2.29 -9.97 -9.34
CA GLN A 270 3.38 -9.00 -9.35
C GLN A 270 3.48 -8.23 -8.03
N THR A 271 2.34 -7.74 -7.51
CA THR A 271 2.31 -7.00 -6.24
C THR A 271 2.77 -7.88 -5.07
N LEU A 272 2.49 -9.17 -5.13
CA LEU A 272 2.91 -10.16 -4.13
C LEU A 272 4.36 -10.63 -4.32
N GLY A 273 5.04 -10.25 -5.41
CA GLY A 273 6.36 -10.75 -5.76
C GLY A 273 6.36 -12.23 -6.20
N VAL A 274 5.19 -12.76 -6.56
CA VAL A 274 5.04 -14.12 -7.07
C VAL A 274 5.51 -14.15 -8.51
N ARG A 275 6.61 -14.85 -8.77
CA ARG A 275 7.13 -15.05 -10.13
C ARG A 275 6.39 -16.20 -10.81
N GLU A 276 6.16 -16.04 -12.08
CA GLU A 276 5.68 -17.11 -12.92
C GLU A 276 6.87 -18.04 -13.24
N ALA A 277 6.81 -19.29 -12.82
CA ALA A 277 7.84 -20.30 -13.06
C ALA A 277 7.19 -21.67 -13.24
N GLY A 278 7.76 -22.50 -14.11
CA GLY A 278 7.61 -23.94 -14.12
C GLY A 278 6.22 -24.54 -14.31
N GLY A 279 5.54 -24.30 -15.43
CA GLY A 279 4.43 -25.16 -15.90
C GLY A 279 3.11 -25.16 -15.06
N GLN A 280 3.10 -24.53 -13.88
CA GLN A 280 1.89 -24.42 -13.06
C GLN A 280 1.12 -23.13 -13.40
N PRO A 281 -0.21 -23.18 -13.55
CA PRO A 281 -1.01 -21.98 -13.79
C PRO A 281 -0.81 -20.92 -12.71
N LEU A 282 -0.71 -19.65 -13.11
CA LEU A 282 -0.47 -18.52 -12.19
C LEU A 282 -1.49 -18.46 -11.04
N GLU A 283 -2.76 -18.78 -11.31
CA GLU A 283 -3.80 -18.80 -10.29
C GLU A 283 -3.53 -19.85 -9.20
N GLU A 284 -3.07 -21.04 -9.56
CA GLU A 284 -2.72 -22.10 -8.61
C GLU A 284 -1.52 -21.68 -7.75
N ARG A 285 -0.52 -21.07 -8.35
CA ARG A 285 0.65 -20.54 -7.61
C ARG A 285 0.27 -19.42 -6.66
N LEU A 286 -0.60 -18.50 -7.08
CA LEU A 286 -1.13 -17.46 -6.19
C LEU A 286 -1.87 -18.07 -5.00
N GLN A 287 -2.67 -19.10 -5.25
CA GLN A 287 -3.39 -19.83 -4.20
C GLN A 287 -2.42 -20.52 -3.23
N ASP A 288 -1.40 -21.19 -3.72
CA ASP A 288 -0.39 -21.86 -2.89
C ASP A 288 0.39 -20.85 -2.04
N GLU A 289 0.84 -19.75 -2.63
CA GLU A 289 1.57 -18.69 -1.93
C GLU A 289 0.73 -17.98 -0.86
N LEU A 290 -0.56 -17.80 -1.10
CA LEU A 290 -1.47 -17.08 -0.21
C LEU A 290 -2.20 -17.99 0.79
N ARG A 291 -2.17 -19.31 0.64
CA ARG A 291 -2.97 -20.28 1.40
C ARG A 291 -2.88 -20.09 2.92
N ASP A 292 -1.66 -19.90 3.42
CA ASP A 292 -1.40 -19.77 4.86
C ASP A 292 -1.14 -18.33 5.31
N ARG A 293 -1.17 -17.37 4.37
CA ARG A 293 -0.91 -15.95 4.67
C ARG A 293 -2.13 -15.27 5.25
N GLU A 294 -1.92 -14.56 6.35
CA GLU A 294 -2.89 -13.62 6.94
C GLU A 294 -2.61 -12.22 6.38
N LEU A 295 -3.24 -11.92 5.26
CA LEU A 295 -2.95 -10.75 4.42
C LEU A 295 -4.24 -9.98 4.10
N LEU A 296 -4.16 -8.65 4.05
CA LEU A 296 -5.20 -7.81 3.47
C LEU A 296 -4.75 -7.33 2.08
N LEU A 297 -5.52 -7.66 1.04
CA LEU A 297 -5.37 -7.09 -0.29
C LEU A 297 -6.34 -5.92 -0.48
N LEU A 298 -5.83 -4.74 -0.82
CA LEU A 298 -6.61 -3.60 -1.24
C LEU A 298 -6.59 -3.53 -2.78
N LEU A 299 -7.71 -3.86 -3.42
CA LEU A 299 -7.91 -3.78 -4.87
C LEU A 299 -8.60 -2.45 -5.19
N ASP A 300 -7.84 -1.49 -5.73
CA ASP A 300 -8.37 -0.13 -5.97
C ASP A 300 -8.81 0.08 -7.42
N ASN A 301 -9.94 0.75 -7.63
CA ASN A 301 -10.56 1.01 -8.93
C ASN A 301 -10.99 -0.23 -9.71
N PHE A 302 -11.65 -1.18 -9.06
CA PHE A 302 -12.07 -2.44 -9.66
C PHE A 302 -13.15 -2.28 -10.76
N GLU A 303 -13.85 -1.15 -10.80
CA GLU A 303 -14.91 -0.86 -11.79
C GLU A 303 -14.52 -1.03 -13.25
N HIS A 304 -13.23 -0.93 -13.59
CA HIS A 304 -12.74 -1.11 -14.95
C HIS A 304 -12.62 -2.59 -15.36
N VAL A 305 -12.55 -3.48 -14.39
CA VAL A 305 -12.24 -4.90 -14.57
C VAL A 305 -13.20 -5.83 -13.81
N VAL A 306 -14.46 -5.43 -13.65
CA VAL A 306 -15.49 -6.20 -12.89
C VAL A 306 -15.61 -7.65 -13.38
N ALA A 307 -15.39 -7.90 -14.68
CA ALA A 307 -15.37 -9.25 -15.23
C ALA A 307 -14.28 -10.17 -14.63
N ALA A 308 -13.28 -9.61 -13.92
CA ALA A 308 -12.29 -10.38 -13.17
C ALA A 308 -12.73 -10.75 -11.73
N ALA A 309 -13.95 -10.42 -11.31
CA ALA A 309 -14.47 -10.80 -9.99
C ALA A 309 -14.31 -12.29 -9.64
N PRO A 310 -14.43 -13.26 -10.59
CA PRO A 310 -14.16 -14.67 -10.32
C PRO A 310 -12.75 -14.95 -9.79
N VAL A 311 -11.73 -14.18 -10.19
CA VAL A 311 -10.36 -14.34 -9.66
C VAL A 311 -10.33 -14.06 -8.15
N VAL A 312 -11.03 -13.02 -7.68
CA VAL A 312 -11.15 -12.71 -6.26
C VAL A 312 -11.88 -13.82 -5.51
N ALA A 313 -12.97 -14.35 -6.08
CA ALA A 313 -13.72 -15.45 -5.49
C ALA A 313 -12.84 -16.71 -5.32
N ASN A 314 -12.09 -17.09 -6.36
CA ASN A 314 -11.21 -18.26 -6.35
C ASN A 314 -10.09 -18.11 -5.29
N LEU A 315 -9.49 -16.93 -5.17
CA LEU A 315 -8.49 -16.66 -4.14
C LEU A 315 -9.08 -16.75 -2.73
N LEU A 316 -10.29 -16.22 -2.52
CA LEU A 316 -10.95 -16.32 -1.22
C LEU A 316 -11.33 -17.76 -0.85
N ILE A 317 -11.71 -18.60 -1.81
CA ILE A 317 -12.02 -20.01 -1.57
C ILE A 317 -10.75 -20.77 -1.17
N ALA A 318 -9.65 -20.58 -1.89
CA ALA A 318 -8.41 -21.31 -1.68
C ALA A 318 -7.60 -20.84 -0.45
N CYS A 319 -7.75 -19.55 -0.05
CA CYS A 319 -6.90 -18.90 0.95
C CYS A 319 -7.73 -18.44 2.17
N PRO A 320 -7.95 -19.29 3.20
CA PRO A 320 -8.91 -19.02 4.28
C PRO A 320 -8.56 -17.82 5.17
N ARG A 321 -7.29 -17.38 5.20
CA ARG A 321 -6.82 -16.24 6.00
C ARG A 321 -6.70 -14.94 5.20
N LEU A 322 -6.94 -15.00 3.89
CA LEU A 322 -6.94 -13.84 3.02
C LEU A 322 -8.18 -12.99 3.26
N LYS A 323 -8.02 -11.68 3.37
CA LYS A 323 -9.09 -10.68 3.30
C LYS A 323 -8.86 -9.73 2.14
N VAL A 324 -9.95 -9.26 1.56
CA VAL A 324 -9.91 -8.37 0.41
C VAL A 324 -10.79 -7.15 0.69
N LEU A 325 -10.22 -5.96 0.50
CA LEU A 325 -10.92 -4.69 0.47
C LEU A 325 -10.91 -4.17 -0.97
N VAL A 326 -12.08 -3.88 -1.50
CA VAL A 326 -12.23 -3.41 -2.88
C VAL A 326 -12.78 -2.00 -2.90
N THR A 327 -12.29 -1.14 -3.78
CA THR A 327 -12.99 0.08 -4.15
C THR A 327 -13.55 -0.05 -5.56
N SER A 328 -14.82 0.26 -5.72
CA SER A 328 -15.52 0.17 -7.01
C SER A 328 -16.68 1.17 -7.08
N ARG A 329 -17.19 1.45 -8.27
CA ARG A 329 -18.45 2.22 -8.45
C ARG A 329 -19.69 1.34 -8.23
N GLU A 330 -19.53 0.04 -8.40
CA GLU A 330 -20.57 -0.98 -8.25
C GLU A 330 -20.05 -2.20 -7.51
N ALA A 331 -20.95 -3.00 -6.96
CA ALA A 331 -20.59 -4.26 -6.29
C ALA A 331 -20.07 -5.29 -7.29
N LEU A 332 -19.21 -6.21 -6.81
CA LEU A 332 -18.68 -7.32 -7.61
C LEU A 332 -19.71 -8.44 -7.82
N ASN A 333 -20.79 -8.42 -7.03
CA ASN A 333 -21.86 -9.43 -7.02
C ASN A 333 -21.35 -10.85 -6.69
N LEU A 334 -20.45 -10.96 -5.72
CA LEU A 334 -19.92 -12.22 -5.19
C LEU A 334 -20.65 -12.62 -3.92
N SER A 335 -20.89 -13.92 -3.71
CA SER A 335 -21.63 -14.45 -2.56
C SER A 335 -21.00 -14.16 -1.19
N ALA A 336 -19.67 -13.98 -1.15
CA ALA A 336 -18.91 -13.62 0.06
C ALA A 336 -18.78 -12.11 0.27
N GLU A 337 -19.34 -11.30 -0.61
CA GLU A 337 -19.19 -9.85 -0.62
C GLU A 337 -20.07 -9.20 0.44
N GLN A 338 -19.46 -8.32 1.22
CA GLN A 338 -20.16 -7.32 2.02
C GLN A 338 -19.99 -5.97 1.34
N GLU A 339 -21.08 -5.33 0.98
CA GLU A 339 -21.06 -3.99 0.38
C GLU A 339 -21.13 -2.93 1.47
N TYR A 340 -20.27 -1.91 1.35
CA TYR A 340 -20.33 -0.69 2.14
C TYR A 340 -20.46 0.53 1.23
N HIS A 341 -21.65 1.12 1.20
CA HIS A 341 -21.92 2.28 0.36
C HIS A 341 -21.40 3.57 0.97
N LEU A 342 -20.42 4.23 0.33
CA LEU A 342 -19.84 5.49 0.77
C LEU A 342 -20.63 6.68 0.20
N SER A 343 -21.41 7.31 1.06
CA SER A 343 -22.16 8.53 0.74
C SER A 343 -21.25 9.76 0.67
N PRO A 344 -21.64 10.85 0.00
CA PRO A 344 -20.94 12.14 0.10
C PRO A 344 -20.79 12.64 1.53
N LEU A 345 -19.92 13.64 1.75
CA LEU A 345 -19.73 14.23 3.06
C LEU A 345 -20.98 14.99 3.55
N PRO A 346 -21.38 14.85 4.81
CA PRO A 346 -22.39 15.70 5.40
C PRO A 346 -21.91 17.15 5.45
N GLY A 347 -22.84 18.12 5.51
CA GLY A 347 -22.54 19.54 5.31
C GLY A 347 -21.46 20.12 6.22
N HIS A 348 -21.40 19.70 7.51
CA HIS A 348 -20.37 20.16 8.43
C HIS A 348 -18.97 19.62 8.09
N ASP A 349 -18.87 18.38 7.65
CA ASP A 349 -17.61 17.77 7.23
C ASP A 349 -17.16 18.30 5.86
N ALA A 350 -18.13 18.55 4.96
CA ALA A 350 -17.88 19.21 3.70
C ALA A 350 -17.29 20.62 3.87
N ALA A 351 -17.83 21.40 4.81
CA ALA A 351 -17.31 22.72 5.16
C ALA A 351 -15.92 22.65 5.83
N ALA A 352 -15.69 21.64 6.67
CA ALA A 352 -14.38 21.40 7.27
C ALA A 352 -13.32 21.05 6.21
N LEU A 353 -13.67 20.19 5.24
CA LEU A 353 -12.80 19.87 4.11
C LEU A 353 -12.50 21.11 3.25
N PHE A 354 -13.54 21.91 2.95
CA PHE A 354 -13.37 23.17 2.21
C PHE A 354 -12.37 24.09 2.92
N ALA A 355 -12.58 24.31 4.23
CA ALA A 355 -11.72 25.17 5.02
C ALA A 355 -10.25 24.71 5.05
N GLU A 356 -10.02 23.42 5.20
CA GLU A 356 -8.68 22.83 5.18
C GLU A 356 -7.98 23.05 3.84
N ARG A 357 -8.68 22.73 2.73
CA ARG A 357 -8.14 22.91 1.37
C ARG A 357 -7.98 24.38 0.98
N ALA A 358 -8.90 25.24 1.44
CA ALA A 358 -8.79 26.68 1.26
C ALA A 358 -7.58 27.26 2.02
N ARG A 359 -7.28 26.79 3.25
CA ARG A 359 -6.07 27.15 3.98
C ARG A 359 -4.80 26.69 3.31
N ALA A 360 -4.78 25.47 2.76
CA ALA A 360 -3.65 24.99 1.97
C ALA A 360 -3.39 25.86 0.72
N ALA A 361 -4.46 26.33 0.09
CA ALA A 361 -4.37 27.26 -1.04
C ALA A 361 -4.01 28.68 -0.63
N GLN A 362 -4.58 29.19 0.46
CA GLN A 362 -4.41 30.55 1.00
C GLN A 362 -4.24 30.49 2.52
N PRO A 363 -3.01 30.54 3.06
CA PRO A 363 -2.72 30.28 4.48
C PRO A 363 -3.52 31.16 5.48
N GLY A 364 -3.97 32.33 5.09
CA GLY A 364 -4.80 33.22 5.93
C GLY A 364 -6.29 32.93 5.87
N PHE A 365 -6.76 31.90 5.16
CA PHE A 365 -8.19 31.62 5.03
C PHE A 365 -8.79 31.11 6.35
N VAL A 366 -9.87 31.76 6.77
CA VAL A 366 -10.67 31.38 7.96
C VAL A 366 -12.15 31.45 7.60
N ILE A 367 -12.92 30.44 8.05
CA ILE A 367 -14.38 30.55 8.01
C ILE A 367 -14.82 31.54 9.07
N THR A 368 -15.51 32.60 8.65
CA THR A 368 -16.07 33.66 9.50
C THR A 368 -17.59 33.62 9.43
N PRO A 369 -18.31 34.27 10.38
CA PRO A 369 -19.78 34.38 10.25
C PRO A 369 -20.24 35.02 8.94
N ALA A 370 -19.42 35.87 8.32
CA ALA A 370 -19.72 36.50 7.03
C ALA A 370 -19.66 35.55 5.84
N ASN A 371 -18.62 34.70 5.76
CA ASN A 371 -18.42 33.79 4.61
C ASN A 371 -18.98 32.37 4.82
N ALA A 372 -19.33 31.99 6.07
CA ALA A 372 -19.87 30.67 6.39
C ALA A 372 -21.10 30.27 5.57
N PRO A 373 -22.09 31.15 5.34
CA PRO A 373 -23.24 30.84 4.49
C PRO A 373 -22.82 30.53 3.04
N ALA A 374 -21.86 31.27 2.49
CA ALA A 374 -21.36 31.03 1.13
C ALA A 374 -20.61 29.69 1.03
N VAL A 375 -19.79 29.35 2.03
CA VAL A 375 -19.11 28.04 2.09
C VAL A 375 -20.13 26.90 2.19
N ALA A 376 -21.15 27.03 3.01
CA ALA A 376 -22.22 26.04 3.14
C ALA A 376 -22.98 25.86 1.82
N ASP A 377 -23.32 26.96 1.12
CA ASP A 377 -23.98 26.95 -0.18
C ASP A 377 -23.10 26.28 -1.26
N ILE A 378 -21.78 26.58 -1.29
CA ILE A 378 -20.82 25.90 -2.16
C ILE A 378 -20.84 24.39 -1.91
N CYS A 379 -20.68 23.96 -0.66
CA CYS A 379 -20.66 22.54 -0.31
C CYS A 379 -21.97 21.81 -0.66
N ALA A 380 -23.12 22.46 -0.45
CA ALA A 380 -24.42 21.93 -0.81
C ALA A 380 -24.58 21.77 -2.34
N ARG A 381 -24.17 22.77 -3.13
CA ARG A 381 -24.20 22.73 -4.60
C ARG A 381 -23.26 21.69 -5.20
N LEU A 382 -22.18 21.36 -4.48
CA LEU A 382 -21.24 20.33 -4.85
C LEU A 382 -21.65 18.95 -4.30
N ASP A 383 -22.88 18.79 -3.81
CA ASP A 383 -23.46 17.56 -3.25
C ASP A 383 -22.58 16.90 -2.18
N GLY A 384 -21.74 17.68 -1.47
CA GLY A 384 -20.80 17.16 -0.49
C GLY A 384 -19.72 16.25 -1.08
N LEU A 385 -19.46 16.28 -2.39
CA LEU A 385 -18.45 15.46 -3.07
C LEU A 385 -17.03 15.96 -2.76
N PRO A 386 -16.17 15.19 -2.06
CA PRO A 386 -14.83 15.64 -1.66
C PRO A 386 -14.00 16.21 -2.80
N LEU A 387 -13.92 15.52 -3.94
CA LEU A 387 -13.14 16.00 -5.09
C LEU A 387 -13.66 17.34 -5.63
N ALA A 388 -14.97 17.50 -5.71
CA ALA A 388 -15.56 18.76 -6.17
C ALA A 388 -15.28 19.91 -5.19
N ILE A 389 -15.35 19.63 -3.89
CA ILE A 389 -15.02 20.59 -2.81
C ILE A 389 -13.55 21.00 -2.88
N GLU A 390 -12.62 20.05 -3.05
CA GLU A 390 -11.18 20.34 -3.18
C GLU A 390 -10.89 21.24 -4.39
N LEU A 391 -11.52 20.95 -5.55
CA LEU A 391 -11.37 21.77 -6.75
C LEU A 391 -11.90 23.20 -6.57
N ALA A 392 -13.03 23.35 -5.87
CA ALA A 392 -13.60 24.67 -5.59
C ALA A 392 -12.76 25.44 -4.55
N ALA A 393 -12.32 24.78 -3.48
CA ALA A 393 -11.51 25.38 -2.42
C ALA A 393 -10.14 25.88 -2.96
N ALA A 394 -9.54 25.19 -3.93
CA ALA A 394 -8.29 25.64 -4.57
C ALA A 394 -8.42 27.00 -5.28
N ARG A 395 -9.65 27.43 -5.59
CA ARG A 395 -9.94 28.71 -6.27
C ARG A 395 -10.10 29.90 -5.32
N VAL A 396 -10.06 29.69 -4.02
CA VAL A 396 -10.17 30.77 -3.02
C VAL A 396 -9.07 31.82 -3.20
N LYS A 397 -7.91 31.43 -3.73
CA LYS A 397 -6.84 32.39 -4.10
C LYS A 397 -7.29 33.48 -5.07
N LEU A 398 -8.24 33.17 -5.96
CA LEU A 398 -8.70 34.08 -7.02
C LEU A 398 -10.04 34.73 -6.70
N LEU A 399 -10.90 34.03 -5.97
CA LEU A 399 -12.30 34.42 -5.76
C LEU A 399 -12.69 34.16 -4.29
N PRO A 400 -13.21 35.15 -3.57
CA PRO A 400 -13.76 34.90 -2.24
C PRO A 400 -14.97 33.95 -2.31
N PRO A 401 -15.32 33.26 -1.20
CA PRO A 401 -16.39 32.26 -1.19
C PRO A 401 -17.74 32.77 -1.74
N GLU A 402 -18.08 34.02 -1.48
CA GLU A 402 -19.31 34.64 -1.98
C GLU A 402 -19.34 34.71 -3.51
N ALA A 403 -18.24 35.12 -4.12
CA ALA A 403 -18.11 35.18 -5.57
C ALA A 403 -18.06 33.77 -6.21
N LEU A 404 -17.46 32.80 -5.49
CA LEU A 404 -17.46 31.37 -5.89
C LEU A 404 -18.88 30.81 -5.90
N SER A 405 -19.66 31.03 -4.81
CA SER A 405 -21.05 30.58 -4.70
C SER A 405 -21.89 31.11 -5.86
N VAL A 406 -21.81 32.42 -6.17
CA VAL A 406 -22.54 33.04 -7.29
C VAL A 406 -22.12 32.44 -8.64
N ARG A 407 -20.84 32.17 -8.86
CA ARG A 407 -20.35 31.58 -10.12
C ARG A 407 -20.74 30.13 -10.30
N LEU A 408 -20.80 29.33 -9.22
CA LEU A 408 -21.30 27.96 -9.24
C LEU A 408 -22.82 27.84 -9.52
N GLN A 409 -23.57 28.94 -9.43
CA GLN A 409 -24.99 28.98 -9.84
C GLN A 409 -25.16 28.90 -11.36
N ARG A 410 -24.26 29.49 -12.14
CA ARG A 410 -24.41 29.65 -13.60
C ARG A 410 -24.04 28.41 -14.43
N PRO A 411 -22.95 27.66 -14.15
CA PRO A 411 -22.61 26.46 -14.93
C PRO A 411 -23.63 25.33 -14.78
N LEU A 412 -24.29 25.20 -13.64
CA LEU A 412 -25.32 24.17 -13.41
C LEU A 412 -26.57 24.41 -14.23
N GLU A 413 -26.88 25.67 -14.54
CA GLU A 413 -28.01 26.06 -15.44
C GLU A 413 -27.67 25.89 -16.92
N LEU A 414 -26.41 26.11 -17.33
CA LEU A 414 -25.94 26.00 -18.72
C LEU A 414 -25.66 24.56 -19.17
N LEU A 415 -25.43 23.61 -18.23
CA LEU A 415 -25.07 22.22 -18.53
C LEU A 415 -26.29 21.29 -18.67
N VAL A 416 -27.48 21.79 -18.85
CA VAL A 416 -28.75 21.05 -19.13
C VAL A 416 -28.70 20.25 -20.46
N GLY A 417 -27.62 20.33 -21.23
CA GLY A 417 -27.42 19.63 -22.52
C GLY A 417 -26.78 18.23 -22.44
N GLY A 418 -26.39 17.72 -21.25
CA GLY A 418 -25.88 16.36 -21.09
C GLY A 418 -26.98 15.31 -20.95
N ALA A 419 -26.66 14.03 -21.19
CA ALA A 419 -27.58 12.90 -21.04
C ALA A 419 -28.34 12.95 -19.70
N ARG A 420 -29.65 13.09 -19.77
CA ARG A 420 -30.56 13.30 -18.62
C ARG A 420 -30.74 12.06 -17.75
N ASP A 421 -30.20 10.93 -18.16
CA ASP A 421 -30.28 9.60 -17.53
C ASP A 421 -29.19 9.31 -16.51
N ARG A 422 -28.21 10.22 -16.31
CA ARG A 422 -27.15 10.05 -15.30
C ARG A 422 -27.60 10.56 -13.93
N PRO A 423 -27.16 9.89 -12.82
CA PRO A 423 -27.44 10.34 -11.46
C PRO A 423 -26.98 11.79 -11.23
N SER A 424 -27.77 12.58 -10.50
CA SER A 424 -27.52 14.03 -10.25
C SER A 424 -26.10 14.31 -9.72
N ARG A 425 -25.58 13.46 -8.85
CA ARG A 425 -24.22 13.57 -8.28
C ARG A 425 -23.09 13.43 -9.32
N GLN A 426 -23.26 12.58 -10.33
CA GLN A 426 -22.30 12.47 -11.43
C GLN A 426 -22.35 13.71 -12.33
N GLN A 427 -23.53 14.30 -12.50
CA GLN A 427 -23.68 15.55 -13.23
C GLN A 427 -22.99 16.70 -12.49
N THR A 428 -23.13 16.79 -11.17
CA THR A 428 -22.49 17.81 -10.33
C THR A 428 -20.96 17.72 -10.38
N LEU A 429 -20.39 16.52 -10.25
CA LEU A 429 -18.95 16.34 -10.32
C LEU A 429 -18.41 16.72 -11.71
N ARG A 430 -19.08 16.27 -12.78
CA ARG A 430 -18.71 16.62 -14.16
C ARG A 430 -18.80 18.12 -14.40
N ALA A 431 -19.87 18.77 -13.91
CA ALA A 431 -20.04 20.22 -14.00
C ALA A 431 -18.91 20.97 -13.28
N THR A 432 -18.50 20.49 -12.11
CA THR A 432 -17.39 21.09 -11.35
C THR A 432 -16.05 20.94 -12.06
N ILE A 433 -15.78 19.77 -12.64
CA ILE A 433 -14.57 19.55 -13.43
C ILE A 433 -14.60 20.44 -14.69
N ASP A 434 -15.72 20.50 -15.39
CA ASP A 434 -15.90 21.33 -16.58
C ASP A 434 -15.73 22.82 -16.29
N TRP A 435 -16.27 23.28 -15.17
CA TRP A 435 -16.04 24.64 -14.68
C TRP A 435 -14.55 24.91 -14.39
N SER A 436 -13.90 23.99 -13.67
CA SER A 436 -12.46 24.12 -13.38
C SER A 436 -11.62 24.12 -14.65
N TYR A 437 -11.99 23.31 -15.63
CA TYR A 437 -11.39 23.26 -16.96
C TYR A 437 -11.62 24.58 -17.73
N GLY A 438 -12.83 25.15 -17.66
CA GLY A 438 -13.16 26.42 -18.28
C GLY A 438 -12.41 27.64 -17.72
N LEU A 439 -11.82 27.49 -16.51
CA LEU A 439 -10.95 28.52 -15.90
C LEU A 439 -9.46 28.41 -16.32
N LEU A 440 -9.12 27.37 -17.06
CA LEU A 440 -7.80 27.21 -17.66
C LEU A 440 -7.70 28.11 -18.90
N ASP A 441 -6.50 28.63 -19.13
CA ASP A 441 -6.24 29.26 -20.41
C ASP A 441 -6.17 28.21 -21.55
N PRO A 442 -6.25 28.63 -22.83
CA PRO A 442 -6.27 27.68 -23.94
C PRO A 442 -5.03 26.78 -24.05
N ALA A 443 -3.88 27.21 -23.57
CA ALA A 443 -2.66 26.40 -23.57
C ALA A 443 -2.70 25.35 -22.48
N GLU A 444 -3.11 25.75 -21.26
CA GLU A 444 -3.36 24.84 -20.15
C GLU A 444 -4.43 23.78 -20.47
N GLN A 445 -5.53 24.17 -21.14
CA GLN A 445 -6.57 23.24 -21.57
C GLN A 445 -6.02 22.18 -22.53
N ARG A 446 -5.18 22.61 -23.49
CA ARG A 446 -4.51 21.68 -24.41
C ARG A 446 -3.61 20.72 -23.65
N LEU A 447 -2.76 21.24 -22.75
CA LEU A 447 -1.87 20.40 -21.93
C LEU A 447 -2.67 19.42 -21.08
N PHE A 448 -3.65 19.89 -20.30
CA PHE A 448 -4.49 19.05 -19.45
C PHE A 448 -5.16 17.90 -20.21
N THR A 449 -5.71 18.19 -21.39
CA THR A 449 -6.37 17.15 -22.22
C THR A 449 -5.36 16.15 -22.76
N ARG A 450 -4.16 16.59 -23.20
CA ARG A 450 -3.10 15.70 -23.71
C ARG A 450 -2.50 14.80 -22.61
N LEU A 451 -2.38 15.30 -21.39
CA LEU A 451 -1.90 14.52 -20.23
C LEU A 451 -2.78 13.31 -19.93
N SER A 452 -4.04 13.27 -20.38
CA SER A 452 -4.93 12.14 -20.21
C SER A 452 -4.50 10.87 -20.94
N ILE A 453 -3.54 10.96 -21.87
CA ILE A 453 -3.01 9.81 -22.60
C ILE A 453 -2.18 8.89 -21.71
N PHE A 454 -1.57 9.44 -20.67
CA PHE A 454 -0.73 8.69 -19.75
C PHE A 454 -1.57 7.78 -18.86
N ALA A 455 -1.13 6.53 -18.73
CA ALA A 455 -1.66 5.55 -17.81
C ALA A 455 -0.71 5.43 -16.59
N GLY A 456 -1.25 5.53 -15.37
CA GLY A 456 -0.45 5.39 -14.15
C GLY A 456 0.38 6.61 -13.73
N GLY A 457 0.53 7.62 -14.58
CA GLY A 457 1.27 8.85 -14.31
C GLY A 457 2.29 9.20 -15.40
N PHE A 458 3.13 10.21 -15.16
CA PHE A 458 4.11 10.71 -16.13
C PHE A 458 5.21 11.52 -15.46
N THR A 459 6.39 11.61 -16.09
CA THR A 459 7.45 12.53 -15.73
C THR A 459 7.34 13.84 -16.51
N VAL A 460 8.11 14.87 -16.11
CA VAL A 460 8.16 16.14 -16.85
C VAL A 460 8.66 15.89 -18.27
N GLU A 461 9.71 15.07 -18.42
CA GLU A 461 10.32 14.74 -19.70
C GLU A 461 9.35 14.01 -20.65
N SER A 462 8.57 13.05 -20.12
CA SER A 462 7.57 12.35 -20.93
C SER A 462 6.42 13.28 -21.34
N ALA A 463 6.00 14.18 -20.43
CA ALA A 463 4.99 15.18 -20.75
C ALA A 463 5.46 16.17 -21.82
N GLU A 464 6.70 16.64 -21.77
CA GLU A 464 7.30 17.50 -22.80
C GLU A 464 7.33 16.81 -24.17
N ALA A 465 7.81 15.57 -24.22
CA ALA A 465 7.93 14.83 -25.47
C ALA A 465 6.57 14.46 -26.11
N VAL A 466 5.56 14.19 -25.29
CA VAL A 466 4.25 13.70 -25.76
C VAL A 466 3.23 14.82 -25.94
N CYS A 467 3.22 15.79 -25.02
CA CYS A 467 2.17 16.81 -25.01
C CYS A 467 2.50 18.04 -25.83
N ASP A 468 3.77 18.32 -26.17
CA ASP A 468 4.12 19.43 -27.05
C ASP A 468 4.60 18.93 -28.42
N ASP A 469 4.05 19.48 -29.46
CA ASP A 469 4.40 19.18 -30.87
C ASP A 469 5.03 20.42 -31.51
N GLY A 470 6.34 20.58 -31.24
CA GLY A 470 7.11 21.68 -31.82
C GLY A 470 6.65 23.07 -31.36
N GLY A 471 6.14 23.20 -30.13
CA GLY A 471 5.71 24.49 -29.56
C GLY A 471 4.21 24.80 -29.80
N ASP A 472 3.40 23.81 -30.24
CA ASP A 472 1.97 24.01 -30.53
C ASP A 472 1.11 24.23 -29.27
N LEU A 473 1.65 23.96 -28.09
CA LEU A 473 1.02 24.31 -26.81
C LEU A 473 0.95 25.84 -26.60
N GLY A 474 1.95 26.57 -27.07
CA GLY A 474 2.07 28.02 -26.87
C GLY A 474 2.48 28.42 -25.45
N MET A 475 3.00 27.46 -24.67
CA MET A 475 3.57 27.63 -23.33
C MET A 475 4.60 26.54 -23.07
N ALA A 476 5.54 26.77 -22.13
CA ALA A 476 6.42 25.70 -21.66
C ALA A 476 5.62 24.66 -20.86
N VAL A 477 5.85 23.37 -21.12
CA VAL A 477 5.14 22.28 -20.44
C VAL A 477 5.35 22.34 -18.93
N LEU A 478 6.58 22.63 -18.48
CA LEU A 478 6.92 22.78 -17.07
C LEU A 478 6.07 23.85 -16.37
N ASP A 479 5.90 25.01 -16.99
CA ASP A 479 5.07 26.10 -16.45
C ASP A 479 3.58 25.69 -16.38
N GLY A 480 3.10 24.99 -17.42
CA GLY A 480 1.77 24.43 -17.46
C GLY A 480 1.53 23.38 -16.38
N LEU A 481 2.49 22.48 -16.15
CA LEU A 481 2.40 21.48 -15.07
C LEU A 481 2.41 22.14 -13.70
N ALA A 482 3.25 23.15 -13.47
CA ALA A 482 3.26 23.92 -12.22
C ALA A 482 1.91 24.62 -11.99
N SER A 483 1.30 25.17 -13.03
CA SER A 483 -0.05 25.77 -12.96
C SER A 483 -1.12 24.74 -12.65
N LEU A 484 -1.14 23.58 -13.32
CA LEU A 484 -2.11 22.51 -13.09
C LEU A 484 -1.97 21.91 -11.69
N LEU A 485 -0.76 21.76 -11.15
CA LEU A 485 -0.49 21.38 -9.76
C LEU A 485 -1.11 22.38 -8.77
N ASN A 486 -0.85 23.67 -8.98
CA ASN A 486 -1.43 24.75 -8.15
C ASN A 486 -2.96 24.79 -8.20
N LYS A 487 -3.57 24.32 -9.28
CA LYS A 487 -5.03 24.23 -9.49
C LYS A 487 -5.60 22.89 -9.03
N SER A 488 -4.82 22.00 -8.44
CA SER A 488 -5.21 20.66 -7.97
C SER A 488 -5.77 19.74 -9.06
N LEU A 489 -5.40 19.97 -10.30
CA LEU A 489 -5.78 19.15 -11.45
C LEU A 489 -4.76 18.04 -11.73
N VAL A 490 -3.52 18.23 -11.30
CA VAL A 490 -2.44 17.24 -11.32
C VAL A 490 -1.94 17.08 -9.90
N ARG A 491 -1.45 15.89 -9.54
CA ARG A 491 -0.86 15.60 -8.23
C ARG A 491 0.54 15.01 -8.40
N ARG A 492 1.39 15.22 -7.41
CA ARG A 492 2.70 14.57 -7.31
C ARG A 492 2.54 13.21 -6.65
N GLN A 493 3.22 12.20 -7.18
CA GLN A 493 3.28 10.84 -6.63
C GLN A 493 4.69 10.60 -6.04
N GLY A 494 4.75 10.20 -4.77
CA GLY A 494 6.01 9.90 -4.08
C GLY A 494 6.75 11.11 -3.53
N GLU A 495 7.81 10.84 -2.77
CA GLU A 495 8.67 11.83 -2.10
C GLU A 495 10.04 11.99 -2.81
N ASP A 496 10.29 11.28 -3.91
CA ASP A 496 11.57 11.38 -4.61
C ASP A 496 11.70 12.75 -5.29
N ASP A 497 12.59 13.58 -4.75
CA ASP A 497 12.84 14.93 -5.25
C ASP A 497 13.64 14.94 -6.55
N ALA A 498 14.35 13.86 -6.89
CA ALA A 498 15.24 13.82 -8.04
C ALA A 498 14.50 13.67 -9.38
N LYS A 499 13.35 12.95 -9.40
CA LYS A 499 12.49 12.79 -10.58
C LYS A 499 11.03 12.77 -10.16
N PRO A 500 10.37 13.93 -10.10
CA PRO A 500 8.97 14.00 -9.70
C PRO A 500 8.09 13.25 -10.70
N HIS A 501 7.36 12.25 -10.22
CA HIS A 501 6.33 11.59 -10.98
C HIS A 501 4.97 12.25 -10.69
N LEU A 502 4.24 12.58 -11.73
CA LEU A 502 2.98 13.32 -11.68
C LEU A 502 1.84 12.43 -12.16
N LEU A 503 0.64 12.65 -11.65
CA LEU A 503 -0.55 11.90 -12.07
C LEU A 503 -1.80 12.78 -12.15
N LEU A 504 -2.73 12.39 -13.02
CA LEU A 504 -4.11 12.84 -12.97
C LEU A 504 -4.94 11.84 -12.18
N LEU A 505 -5.83 12.34 -11.32
CA LEU A 505 -6.84 11.48 -10.72
C LEU A 505 -7.72 10.87 -11.82
N GLU A 506 -8.13 9.61 -11.65
CA GLU A 506 -8.83 8.85 -12.68
C GLU A 506 -10.06 9.59 -13.23
N THR A 507 -10.88 10.18 -12.36
CA THR A 507 -12.05 10.97 -12.77
C THR A 507 -11.68 12.19 -13.63
N LEU A 508 -10.55 12.84 -13.35
CA LEU A 508 -10.03 13.96 -14.15
C LEU A 508 -9.46 13.46 -15.49
N ARG A 509 -8.78 12.29 -15.47
CA ARG A 509 -8.24 11.62 -16.65
C ARG A 509 -9.35 11.22 -17.62
N GLU A 510 -10.45 10.62 -17.13
CA GLU A 510 -11.64 10.28 -17.92
C GLU A 510 -12.21 11.51 -18.61
N PHE A 511 -12.42 12.60 -17.86
CA PHE A 511 -12.93 13.86 -18.41
C PHE A 511 -11.99 14.45 -19.48
N ALA A 512 -10.69 14.52 -19.19
CA ALA A 512 -9.68 15.04 -20.10
C ALA A 512 -9.58 14.19 -21.38
N SER A 513 -9.65 12.85 -21.27
CA SER A 513 -9.66 11.92 -22.40
C SER A 513 -10.88 12.10 -23.31
N GLU A 514 -12.09 12.31 -22.74
CA GLU A 514 -13.28 12.64 -23.54
C GLU A 514 -13.06 13.95 -24.35
N ARG A 515 -12.48 14.99 -23.72
CA ARG A 515 -12.17 16.25 -24.39
C ARG A 515 -11.09 16.10 -25.46
N LEU A 516 -10.06 15.27 -25.20
CA LEU A 516 -9.01 14.99 -26.19
C LEU A 516 -9.59 14.28 -27.42
N ARG A 517 -10.46 13.29 -27.25
CA ARG A 517 -11.15 12.62 -28.37
C ARG A 517 -12.03 13.59 -29.14
N ALA A 518 -12.81 14.42 -28.46
CA ALA A 518 -13.65 15.43 -29.08
C ALA A 518 -12.86 16.48 -29.88
N SER A 519 -11.59 16.74 -29.54
CA SER A 519 -10.72 17.65 -30.28
C SER A 519 -10.18 17.07 -31.59
N GLY A 520 -10.36 15.76 -31.85
CA GLY A 520 -9.80 15.06 -33.01
C GLY A 520 -8.28 14.84 -32.96
N LYS A 521 -7.61 15.20 -31.84
CA LYS A 521 -6.15 15.09 -31.70
C LYS A 521 -5.68 13.83 -30.96
N ALA A 522 -6.61 12.97 -30.53
CA ALA A 522 -6.30 11.81 -29.71
C ALA A 522 -5.28 10.86 -30.37
N GLU A 523 -5.46 10.56 -31.66
CA GLU A 523 -4.56 9.68 -32.41
C GLU A 523 -3.14 10.26 -32.51
N ALA A 524 -3.00 11.55 -32.80
CA ALA A 524 -1.68 12.20 -32.90
C ALA A 524 -0.94 12.19 -31.57
N VAL A 525 -1.63 12.41 -30.44
CA VAL A 525 -1.03 12.36 -29.11
C VAL A 525 -0.68 10.90 -28.75
N ALA A 526 -1.53 9.94 -29.07
CA ALA A 526 -1.27 8.52 -28.83
C ALA A 526 -0.08 8.00 -29.64
N ALA A 527 0.08 8.48 -30.89
CA ALA A 527 1.24 8.14 -31.72
C ALA A 527 2.54 8.67 -31.11
N ARG A 528 2.58 9.93 -30.60
CA ARG A 528 3.76 10.47 -29.90
C ARG A 528 4.04 9.72 -28.60
N HIS A 529 3.01 9.38 -27.84
CA HIS A 529 3.14 8.57 -26.65
C HIS A 529 3.79 7.22 -26.97
N ALA A 530 3.28 6.50 -27.96
CA ALA A 530 3.85 5.22 -28.39
C ALA A 530 5.31 5.35 -28.90
N ALA A 531 5.61 6.40 -29.65
CA ALA A 531 6.97 6.68 -30.15
C ALA A 531 7.96 6.98 -29.00
N TYR A 532 7.53 7.76 -28.00
CA TYR A 532 8.34 8.06 -26.82
C TYR A 532 8.67 6.78 -26.04
N PHE A 533 7.66 5.98 -25.74
CA PHE A 533 7.85 4.75 -24.97
C PHE A 533 8.56 3.64 -25.75
N LEU A 534 8.46 3.61 -27.07
CA LEU A 534 9.31 2.79 -27.92
C LEU A 534 10.78 3.21 -27.78
N THR A 535 11.06 4.50 -27.89
CA THR A 535 12.42 5.03 -27.74
C THR A 535 12.99 4.71 -26.35
N LEU A 536 12.20 4.87 -25.29
CA LEU A 536 12.60 4.54 -23.92
C LEU A 536 12.93 3.04 -23.78
N ALA A 537 12.09 2.15 -24.34
CA ALA A 537 12.32 0.71 -24.29
C ALA A 537 13.57 0.30 -25.07
N GLU A 538 13.80 0.86 -26.27
CA GLU A 538 14.98 0.58 -27.09
C GLU A 538 16.30 1.12 -26.47
N GLN A 539 16.23 2.22 -25.73
CA GLN A 539 17.37 2.73 -24.95
C GLN A 539 17.65 1.84 -23.72
N ALA A 540 16.63 1.32 -23.09
CA ALA A 540 16.76 0.46 -21.93
C ALA A 540 17.30 -0.94 -22.29
N GLU A 541 16.88 -1.52 -23.43
CA GLU A 541 17.18 -2.90 -23.82
C GLU A 541 18.66 -3.29 -23.67
N PRO A 542 19.65 -2.55 -24.22
CA PRO A 542 21.07 -2.90 -24.08
C PRO A 542 21.56 -2.73 -22.63
N GLU A 543 21.02 -1.77 -21.90
CA GLU A 543 21.45 -1.44 -20.55
C GLU A 543 20.94 -2.43 -19.48
N LEU A 544 19.88 -3.18 -19.78
CA LEU A 544 19.35 -4.24 -18.90
C LEU A 544 20.33 -5.42 -18.71
N TRP A 545 21.41 -5.47 -19.49
CA TRP A 545 22.47 -6.48 -19.42
C TRP A 545 23.78 -5.93 -18.81
N THR A 546 23.79 -4.68 -18.38
CA THR A 546 24.96 -4.01 -17.83
C THR A 546 24.89 -3.87 -16.30
N ALA A 547 25.97 -3.37 -15.69
CA ALA A 547 25.99 -3.06 -14.25
C ALA A 547 24.95 -1.97 -13.86
N GLY A 548 24.45 -1.18 -14.81
CA GLY A 548 23.43 -0.17 -14.62
C GLY A 548 21.99 -0.67 -14.69
N GLN A 549 21.77 -1.97 -14.85
CA GLN A 549 20.46 -2.59 -15.10
C GLN A 549 19.38 -2.20 -14.08
N GLU A 550 19.72 -2.10 -12.79
CA GLU A 550 18.72 -1.83 -11.75
C GLU A 550 18.05 -0.48 -11.91
N ARG A 551 18.79 0.56 -12.33
CA ARG A 551 18.23 1.88 -12.63
C ARG A 551 17.21 1.82 -13.78
N TRP A 552 17.51 1.02 -14.81
CA TRP A 552 16.62 0.87 -15.95
C TRP A 552 15.40 0.02 -15.63
N PHE A 553 15.57 -1.03 -14.81
CA PHE A 553 14.43 -1.79 -14.28
C PHE A 553 13.49 -0.89 -13.49
N GLN A 554 14.00 -0.07 -12.59
CA GLN A 554 13.18 0.88 -11.81
C GLN A 554 12.47 1.90 -12.70
N SER A 555 13.17 2.44 -13.72
CA SER A 555 12.56 3.37 -14.68
C SER A 555 11.43 2.72 -15.48
N LEU A 556 11.62 1.49 -15.97
CA LEU A 556 10.60 0.78 -16.72
C LEU A 556 9.43 0.31 -15.82
N ASP A 557 9.70 -0.02 -14.56
CA ASP A 557 8.65 -0.34 -13.58
C ASP A 557 7.75 0.88 -13.32
N LEU A 558 8.33 2.06 -13.21
CA LEU A 558 7.58 3.31 -13.01
C LEU A 558 6.67 3.62 -14.21
N GLU A 559 7.14 3.32 -15.43
CA GLU A 559 6.45 3.61 -16.69
C GLU A 559 5.67 2.39 -17.25
N HIS A 560 5.55 1.32 -16.47
CA HIS A 560 4.99 0.06 -16.94
C HIS A 560 3.59 0.19 -17.55
N ASP A 561 2.71 0.96 -16.91
CA ASP A 561 1.35 1.16 -17.40
C ASP A 561 1.32 1.98 -18.69
N ASN A 562 2.23 2.92 -18.86
CA ASN A 562 2.41 3.65 -20.11
C ASN A 562 2.95 2.75 -21.24
N LEU A 563 3.86 1.83 -20.93
CA LEU A 563 4.36 0.83 -21.89
C LEU A 563 3.24 -0.11 -22.34
N ARG A 564 2.35 -0.53 -21.44
CA ARG A 564 1.13 -1.29 -21.76
C ARG A 564 0.20 -0.51 -22.69
N ALA A 565 -0.05 0.76 -22.37
CA ALA A 565 -0.90 1.61 -23.20
C ALA A 565 -0.30 1.85 -24.59
N ALA A 566 1.02 2.05 -24.69
CA ALA A 566 1.74 2.17 -25.94
C ALA A 566 1.67 0.90 -26.79
N LEU A 567 1.82 -0.29 -26.18
CA LEU A 567 1.65 -1.58 -26.84
C LEU A 567 0.23 -1.77 -27.35
N ALA A 568 -0.77 -1.55 -26.50
CA ALA A 568 -2.18 -1.70 -26.88
C ALA A 568 -2.55 -0.80 -28.08
N TYR A 569 -2.10 0.46 -28.05
CA TYR A 569 -2.30 1.39 -29.15
C TYR A 569 -1.61 0.91 -30.42
N SER A 570 -0.33 0.53 -30.33
CA SER A 570 0.48 0.14 -31.50
C SER A 570 -0.02 -1.15 -32.17
N ILE A 571 -0.56 -2.11 -31.40
CA ILE A 571 -1.15 -3.34 -31.92
C ILE A 571 -2.44 -3.04 -32.71
N ALA A 572 -3.18 -2.02 -32.34
CA ALA A 572 -4.41 -1.61 -33.02
C ALA A 572 -4.15 -0.86 -34.34
N LEU A 573 -2.90 -0.46 -34.62
CA LEU A 573 -2.54 0.23 -35.85
C LEU A 573 -2.43 -0.75 -37.03
N PRO A 574 -2.67 -0.27 -38.27
CA PRO A 574 -2.47 -1.07 -39.46
C PRO A 574 -1.00 -1.49 -39.71
N ASP A 575 -0.06 -0.66 -39.24
CA ASP A 575 1.38 -0.98 -39.32
C ASP A 575 1.87 -1.62 -38.02
N PRO A 576 2.26 -2.91 -38.02
CA PRO A 576 2.69 -3.63 -36.83
C PRO A 576 4.14 -3.35 -36.42
N GLU A 577 4.89 -2.55 -37.17
CA GLU A 577 6.33 -2.32 -36.93
C GLU A 577 6.59 -1.79 -35.51
N THR A 578 5.87 -0.74 -35.10
CA THR A 578 6.01 -0.13 -33.76
C THR A 578 5.69 -1.14 -32.65
N ALA A 579 4.60 -1.90 -32.79
CA ALA A 579 4.20 -2.92 -31.82
C ALA A 579 5.26 -4.02 -31.66
N THR A 580 5.77 -4.51 -32.80
CA THR A 580 6.77 -5.59 -32.82
C THR A 580 8.11 -5.14 -32.24
N ARG A 581 8.55 -3.92 -32.53
CA ARG A 581 9.77 -3.32 -31.97
C ARG A 581 9.65 -3.13 -30.46
N LEU A 582 8.55 -2.52 -30.00
CA LEU A 582 8.32 -2.27 -28.59
C LEU A 582 8.24 -3.57 -27.79
N ALA A 583 7.49 -4.57 -28.27
CA ALA A 583 7.40 -5.88 -27.62
C ALA A 583 8.75 -6.59 -27.58
N GLY A 584 9.55 -6.52 -28.69
CA GLY A 584 10.89 -7.10 -28.75
C GLY A 584 11.85 -6.47 -27.74
N ALA A 585 11.87 -5.12 -27.66
CA ALA A 585 12.73 -4.37 -26.76
C ALA A 585 12.41 -4.61 -25.27
N LEU A 586 11.15 -4.89 -24.94
CA LEU A 586 10.73 -5.18 -23.56
C LEU A 586 11.03 -6.62 -23.11
N GLY A 587 11.50 -7.51 -23.99
CA GLY A 587 11.76 -8.91 -23.68
C GLY A 587 12.63 -9.13 -22.46
N ALA A 588 13.79 -8.43 -22.39
CA ALA A 588 14.72 -8.50 -21.26
C ALA A 588 14.12 -7.94 -19.96
N TYR A 589 13.31 -6.91 -20.06
CA TYR A 589 12.61 -6.32 -18.92
C TYR A 589 11.60 -7.31 -18.30
N TRP A 590 10.77 -7.93 -19.12
CA TRP A 590 9.80 -8.93 -18.65
C TRP A 590 10.49 -10.15 -18.04
N GLU A 591 11.58 -10.61 -18.67
CA GLU A 591 12.41 -11.70 -18.15
C GLU A 591 12.96 -11.36 -16.76
N GLY A 592 13.63 -10.24 -16.62
CA GLY A 592 14.24 -9.81 -15.36
C GLY A 592 13.24 -9.57 -14.22
N ARG A 593 11.99 -9.19 -14.55
CA ARG A 593 10.90 -9.00 -13.59
C ARG A 593 9.98 -10.22 -13.44
N GLY A 594 10.22 -11.32 -14.16
CA GLY A 594 9.41 -12.54 -14.09
C GLY A 594 7.96 -12.35 -14.56
N ARG A 595 7.73 -11.44 -15.55
CA ARG A 595 6.40 -11.12 -16.08
C ARG A 595 6.09 -11.96 -17.33
N ILE A 596 6.18 -13.27 -17.22
CA ILE A 596 6.23 -14.16 -18.36
C ILE A 596 4.89 -14.27 -19.11
N VAL A 597 3.77 -14.41 -18.39
CA VAL A 597 2.42 -14.48 -19.01
C VAL A 597 2.09 -13.18 -19.75
N GLU A 598 2.39 -12.05 -19.13
CA GLU A 598 2.18 -10.75 -19.77
C GLU A 598 3.04 -10.58 -21.02
N ALA A 599 4.30 -10.98 -20.95
CA ALA A 599 5.24 -10.95 -22.08
C ALA A 599 4.75 -11.78 -23.26
N HIS A 600 4.36 -13.04 -23.02
CA HIS A 600 3.82 -13.91 -24.06
C HIS A 600 2.60 -13.31 -24.72
N ARG A 601 1.68 -12.78 -23.93
CA ARG A 601 0.47 -12.14 -24.46
C ARG A 601 0.79 -10.97 -25.39
N TRP A 602 1.68 -10.06 -24.96
CA TRP A 602 2.04 -8.89 -25.77
C TRP A 602 2.86 -9.27 -27.02
N LEU A 603 3.81 -10.21 -26.88
CA LEU A 603 4.60 -10.71 -28.01
C LEU A 603 3.73 -11.43 -29.03
N ASP A 604 2.79 -12.27 -28.58
CA ASP A 604 1.86 -12.96 -29.48
C ASP A 604 0.94 -11.98 -30.20
N ALA A 605 0.38 -11.02 -29.50
CA ALA A 605 -0.47 -9.99 -30.09
C ALA A 605 0.30 -9.13 -31.11
N ALA A 606 1.52 -8.69 -30.79
CA ALA A 606 2.35 -7.92 -31.69
C ALA A 606 2.77 -8.70 -32.95
N LEU A 607 3.15 -9.99 -32.79
CA LEU A 607 3.52 -10.86 -33.91
C LEU A 607 2.33 -11.24 -34.79
N ALA A 608 1.11 -11.28 -34.23
CA ALA A 608 -0.13 -11.57 -34.94
C ALA A 608 -0.73 -10.34 -35.64
N ALA A 609 -0.34 -9.12 -35.24
CA ALA A 609 -0.87 -7.87 -35.81
C ALA A 609 -0.53 -7.69 -37.30
N GLY A 610 0.51 -8.38 -37.81
CA GLY A 610 0.85 -8.37 -39.23
C GLY A 610 2.35 -8.55 -39.51
N PRO A 611 2.78 -8.37 -40.76
CA PRO A 611 4.19 -8.48 -41.15
C PRO A 611 4.96 -7.20 -40.76
N ALA A 612 5.85 -7.31 -39.79
CA ALA A 612 6.86 -6.31 -39.48
C ALA A 612 8.18 -6.57 -40.21
N SER A 613 9.15 -5.68 -40.11
CA SER A 613 10.47 -5.87 -40.71
C SER A 613 11.12 -7.18 -40.20
N PRO A 614 11.94 -7.87 -41.03
CA PRO A 614 12.57 -9.11 -40.62
C PRO A 614 13.39 -8.99 -39.33
N LEU A 615 14.04 -7.85 -39.12
CA LEU A 615 14.84 -7.59 -37.91
C LEU A 615 13.95 -7.47 -36.67
N SER A 616 12.88 -6.67 -36.73
CA SER A 616 11.95 -6.47 -35.63
C SER A 616 11.26 -7.78 -35.25
N ARG A 617 10.82 -8.55 -36.26
CA ARG A 617 10.21 -9.85 -36.06
C ARG A 617 11.20 -10.86 -35.44
N ALA A 618 12.46 -10.88 -35.90
CA ALA A 618 13.48 -11.75 -35.32
C ALA A 618 13.73 -11.41 -33.84
N ARG A 619 13.85 -10.11 -33.48
CA ARG A 619 14.00 -9.68 -32.08
C ARG A 619 12.83 -10.11 -31.20
N ALA A 620 11.60 -9.89 -31.64
CA ALA A 620 10.40 -10.30 -30.90
C ALA A 620 10.33 -11.84 -30.73
N LEU A 621 10.69 -12.62 -31.76
CA LEU A 621 10.76 -14.08 -31.68
C LEU A 621 11.88 -14.56 -30.75
N MET A 622 13.03 -13.91 -30.75
CA MET A 622 14.13 -14.22 -29.82
C MET A 622 13.71 -13.95 -28.37
N ALA A 623 13.08 -12.80 -28.11
CA ALA A 623 12.52 -12.49 -26.79
C ALA A 623 11.53 -13.56 -26.34
N LYS A 624 10.59 -13.94 -27.23
CA LYS A 624 9.61 -14.99 -26.95
C LYS A 624 10.27 -16.35 -26.67
N SER A 625 11.26 -16.76 -27.47
CA SER A 625 11.96 -18.02 -27.29
C SER A 625 12.72 -18.09 -25.97
N ARG A 626 13.35 -17.00 -25.54
CA ARG A 626 14.05 -16.93 -24.25
C ARG A 626 13.09 -17.11 -23.08
N LEU A 627 11.93 -16.46 -23.13
CA LEU A 627 10.89 -16.59 -22.09
C LEU A 627 10.33 -18.02 -22.03
N LEU A 628 10.23 -18.73 -23.16
CA LEU A 628 9.82 -20.15 -23.20
C LEU A 628 10.85 -21.07 -22.56
N LEU A 629 12.15 -20.83 -22.78
CA LEU A 629 13.23 -21.63 -22.18
C LEU A 629 13.22 -21.53 -20.65
N ILE A 630 12.86 -20.36 -20.09
CA ILE A 630 12.75 -20.18 -18.63
C ILE A 630 11.62 -21.06 -18.06
N ILE A 631 10.49 -21.14 -18.77
CA ILE A 631 9.37 -22.00 -18.36
C ILE A 631 9.80 -23.48 -18.37
N GLU A 632 10.55 -23.92 -19.41
CA GLU A 632 11.00 -25.29 -19.53
C GLU A 632 12.10 -25.67 -18.53
N GLU A 633 13.06 -24.79 -18.27
CA GLU A 633 14.12 -25.03 -17.28
C GLU A 633 13.57 -25.15 -15.85
N ASP A 634 12.57 -24.34 -15.49
CA ASP A 634 11.92 -24.41 -14.18
C ASP A 634 10.99 -25.64 -14.06
N ALA A 635 10.47 -26.18 -15.17
CA ALA A 635 9.66 -27.41 -15.18
C ALA A 635 10.51 -28.70 -15.00
N VAL A 636 11.84 -28.61 -15.21
CA VAL A 636 12.77 -29.75 -15.08
C VAL A 636 13.46 -29.76 -13.70
N ARG A 637 13.41 -28.68 -12.93
CA ARG A 637 13.89 -28.58 -11.54
C ARG A 637 12.79 -28.84 -10.54
#